data_c44018f1e0a50bd99dddd59194eb5c5c
#
_entry.id   c44018f1e0a50bd99dddd59194eb5c5c
#
_cell.length_a   1.000
_cell.length_b   1.000
_cell.length_c   1.000
_cell.angle_alpha   90.00
_cell.angle_beta   90.00
_cell.angle_gamma   90.00
#
_symmetry.space_group_name_H-M   'P 1'
#
loop_
_entity.id
_entity.type
_entity.pdbx_description
1 polymer ?
#
loop_
_entity_poly.entity_id
_entity_poly.type
_entity_poly.pdbx_seq_one_letter_code
_entity_poly.pdbx_strand_id
1 'polypeptide(L)'
;MRDTDTEQSHGPSNTSRHFTPRTVREWGSAARARAAAFFDYLSDSFRPILGVLLGASLVIAIVNVIVALGIVPDGETSTGWILLKAIWEGVFTVLPIMIAYNAAKKLDVDPWLGGAIMAALMTPQLTGVMSGMSGTSVSSALSGEIQCSATATFGTETCTVSAFGIPIQLNDYSGNIFVPLLMAAVLAVVYRGLKRVIPDSVQLVFVPFLSLVVVFALTILVIGPLGIWLGSGLGAATAWLNAHVPFLFALIIPMLYPFLVPLGLHWPLNALILMNIQTLGYDFVQGPMGVWNFACFGATAGVLVLAVRGKDSAMRQTAVGALLAGLLGGVSELSLYGIHLHHRRVYRWLLAGCAAGGVTSAVFGWLFPSVLPSGQMVRGVTTTAFAFSSLLTIPVFDRMWVYALSIAVAFVMAMVLTVLFGYRTPSRATKTQMVSADENARPQDMARGIDTTVSDVESAEDSPSRAAPDRALDSNAILSPVAGRLVNLEATGDPVFASRALGEGVGVVPETTGETAVLAPVSGMLKTVARTGHAFGIKTDGGIEVLVHIGIDTVDMDGEGFAVVVAKGERIAAGEPLATVDFGKVAAAGHSVVVVVTVVNAAELTVVTPLIGDGSGDNNGGDCKTVSAGSPIIDVEQ
;
A
#
# COMPACT_ATOMS: atom_id res chain seq x y z
N MET A 1 -27.24 79.38 -15.63
CA MET A 1 -25.91 79.39 -15.10
C MET A 1 -25.84 78.25 -14.10
N ARG A 2 -25.22 77.10 -14.58
CA ARG A 2 -24.50 76.07 -13.87
C ARG A 2 -25.25 74.96 -13.19
N ASP A 3 -25.18 74.02 -13.85
CA ASP A 3 -24.45 72.76 -13.94
C ASP A 3 -24.96 71.73 -12.91
N THR A 4 -25.65 70.84 -13.49
CA THR A 4 -26.25 69.64 -12.91
C THR A 4 -25.26 68.47 -13.05
N ASP A 5 -24.74 67.96 -11.94
CA ASP A 5 -24.05 66.72 -11.90
C ASP A 5 -25.01 65.57 -11.56
N THR A 6 -25.07 64.64 -12.47
CA THR A 6 -25.93 63.46 -12.41
C THR A 6 -25.21 62.37 -11.67
N GLU A 7 -25.57 62.03 -10.42
CA GLU A 7 -25.19 60.84 -9.73
C GLU A 7 -25.92 59.60 -10.28
N GLN A 8 -25.19 58.74 -10.92
CA GLN A 8 -25.68 57.42 -11.31
C GLN A 8 -25.60 56.45 -10.10
N SER A 9 -26.77 56.13 -9.54
CA SER A 9 -26.94 55.09 -8.55
C SER A 9 -26.74 53.71 -9.19
N HIS A 10 -25.68 53.01 -8.81
CA HIS A 10 -25.51 51.59 -9.10
C HIS A 10 -26.37 50.78 -8.13
N GLY A 11 -27.47 50.23 -8.64
CA GLY A 11 -28.28 49.22 -7.95
C GLY A 11 -27.53 47.88 -7.85
N PRO A 12 -27.79 47.07 -6.81
CA PRO A 12 -27.13 45.78 -6.63
C PRO A 12 -27.55 44.82 -7.73
N SER A 13 -26.57 44.34 -8.50
CA SER A 13 -26.77 43.29 -9.50
C SER A 13 -27.16 42.00 -8.81
N ASN A 14 -28.41 41.64 -8.97
CA ASN A 14 -28.99 40.36 -8.56
C ASN A 14 -28.41 39.25 -9.45
N THR A 15 -27.24 38.69 -9.08
CA THR A 15 -26.69 37.49 -9.73
C THR A 15 -27.53 36.29 -9.31
N SER A 16 -28.61 36.04 -10.02
CA SER A 16 -29.30 34.77 -10.04
C SER A 16 -28.28 33.68 -10.42
N ARG A 17 -27.86 32.88 -9.43
CA ARG A 17 -27.07 31.66 -9.66
C ARG A 17 -27.93 30.70 -10.51
N HIS A 18 -27.73 30.75 -11.82
CA HIS A 18 -28.23 29.71 -12.70
C HIS A 18 -27.60 28.38 -12.29
N PHE A 19 -28.39 27.51 -11.72
CA PHE A 19 -28.06 26.09 -11.52
C PHE A 19 -27.97 25.47 -12.92
N THR A 20 -26.78 25.44 -13.51
CA THR A 20 -26.53 24.62 -14.71
C THR A 20 -26.63 23.15 -14.34
N PRO A 21 -27.45 22.35 -15.02
CA PRO A 21 -27.52 20.93 -14.76
C PRO A 21 -26.15 20.33 -15.05
N ARG A 22 -25.56 19.68 -14.04
CA ARG A 22 -24.30 18.92 -14.18
C ARG A 22 -24.46 17.89 -15.29
N THR A 23 -23.56 17.91 -16.25
CA THR A 23 -23.61 16.98 -17.38
C THR A 23 -23.41 15.53 -16.86
N VAL A 24 -23.96 14.54 -17.52
CA VAL A 24 -23.82 13.10 -17.18
C VAL A 24 -22.33 12.70 -17.00
N ARG A 25 -21.45 13.38 -17.72
CA ARG A 25 -19.99 13.19 -17.66
C ARG A 25 -19.39 13.69 -16.33
N GLU A 26 -19.89 14.79 -15.78
CA GLU A 26 -19.48 15.33 -14.48
C GLU A 26 -19.99 14.46 -13.33
N TRP A 27 -21.21 13.91 -13.45
CA TRP A 27 -21.74 12.94 -12.52
C TRP A 27 -20.91 11.65 -12.51
N GLY A 28 -20.51 11.15 -13.68
CA GLY A 28 -19.67 9.96 -13.80
C GLY A 28 -18.25 10.15 -13.26
N SER A 29 -17.66 11.34 -13.37
CA SER A 29 -16.35 11.65 -12.78
C SER A 29 -16.43 11.81 -11.27
N ALA A 30 -17.45 12.48 -10.75
CA ALA A 30 -17.68 12.65 -9.32
C ALA A 30 -17.99 11.30 -8.62
N ALA A 31 -18.77 10.43 -9.26
CA ALA A 31 -19.05 9.10 -8.75
C ALA A 31 -17.78 8.24 -8.68
N ARG A 32 -16.95 8.27 -9.72
CA ARG A 32 -15.64 7.57 -9.73
C ARG A 32 -14.70 8.10 -8.67
N ALA A 33 -14.60 9.41 -8.49
CA ALA A 33 -13.75 10.02 -7.45
C ALA A 33 -14.22 9.61 -6.03
N ARG A 34 -15.53 9.58 -5.77
CA ARG A 34 -16.08 9.14 -4.49
C ARG A 34 -15.84 7.65 -4.24
N ALA A 35 -15.99 6.82 -5.27
CA ALA A 35 -15.70 5.40 -5.17
C ALA A 35 -14.19 5.16 -4.89
N ALA A 36 -13.29 5.86 -5.58
CA ALA A 36 -11.86 5.81 -5.31
C ALA A 36 -11.55 6.20 -3.86
N ALA A 37 -12.06 7.34 -3.37
CA ALA A 37 -11.88 7.77 -1.99
C ALA A 37 -12.41 6.78 -0.96
N PHE A 38 -13.52 6.10 -1.25
CA PHE A 38 -14.05 5.03 -0.39
C PHE A 38 -13.10 3.82 -0.35
N PHE A 39 -12.57 3.40 -1.50
CA PHE A 39 -11.62 2.28 -1.55
C PHE A 39 -10.29 2.62 -0.90
N ASP A 40 -9.79 3.85 -1.06
CA ASP A 40 -8.60 4.35 -0.38
C ASP A 40 -8.80 4.35 1.14
N TYR A 41 -9.94 4.84 1.64
CA TYR A 41 -10.30 4.80 3.04
C TYR A 41 -10.31 3.37 3.60
N LEU A 42 -10.92 2.44 2.88
CA LEU A 42 -10.98 1.04 3.26
C LEU A 42 -9.58 0.41 3.27
N SER A 43 -8.80 0.61 2.21
CA SER A 43 -7.43 0.11 2.07
C SER A 43 -6.52 0.60 3.21
N ASP A 44 -6.52 1.91 3.48
CA ASP A 44 -5.65 2.52 4.48
C ASP A 44 -6.05 2.15 5.91
N SER A 45 -7.32 1.77 6.14
CA SER A 45 -7.78 1.24 7.43
C SER A 45 -7.25 -0.18 7.72
N PHE A 46 -6.96 -0.98 6.66
CA PHE A 46 -6.47 -2.36 6.80
C PHE A 46 -4.96 -2.49 6.64
N ARG A 47 -4.34 -1.68 5.78
CA ARG A 47 -2.91 -1.80 5.44
C ARG A 47 -1.97 -1.86 6.65
N PRO A 48 -2.13 -1.04 7.71
CA PRO A 48 -1.22 -1.06 8.86
C PRO A 48 -1.28 -2.34 9.69
N ILE A 49 -2.41 -3.08 9.66
CA ILE A 49 -2.60 -4.31 10.45
C ILE A 49 -2.22 -5.59 9.73
N LEU A 50 -1.75 -5.49 8.47
CA LEU A 50 -1.41 -6.65 7.65
C LEU A 50 -0.34 -7.55 8.26
N GLY A 51 0.72 -6.97 8.80
CA GLY A 51 1.79 -7.73 9.42
C GLY A 51 1.28 -8.60 10.58
N VAL A 52 0.37 -8.06 11.38
CA VAL A 52 -0.27 -8.77 12.50
C VAL A 52 -1.18 -9.90 11.98
N LEU A 53 -1.98 -9.62 10.96
CA LEU A 53 -2.85 -10.64 10.33
C LEU A 53 -2.04 -11.76 9.66
N LEU A 54 -0.92 -11.42 8.99
CA LEU A 54 0.00 -12.41 8.43
C LEU A 54 0.58 -13.31 9.52
N GLY A 55 1.04 -12.74 10.64
CA GLY A 55 1.53 -13.50 11.78
C GLY A 55 0.47 -14.45 12.34
N ALA A 56 -0.75 -13.95 12.56
CA ALA A 56 -1.87 -14.75 13.03
C ALA A 56 -2.20 -15.90 12.06
N SER A 57 -2.25 -15.64 10.75
CA SER A 57 -2.53 -16.65 9.74
C SER A 57 -1.45 -17.74 9.67
N LEU A 58 -0.20 -17.40 9.93
CA LEU A 58 0.88 -18.39 10.01
C LEU A 58 0.70 -19.32 11.22
N VAL A 59 0.28 -18.77 12.37
CA VAL A 59 -0.05 -19.61 13.55
C VAL A 59 -1.21 -20.56 13.23
N ILE A 60 -2.29 -20.08 12.59
CA ILE A 60 -3.40 -20.92 12.14
C ILE A 60 -2.88 -22.04 11.21
N ALA A 61 -2.04 -21.70 10.23
CA ALA A 61 -1.51 -22.65 9.27
C ALA A 61 -0.70 -23.75 9.98
N ILE A 62 0.18 -23.38 10.92
CA ILE A 62 0.98 -24.34 11.70
C ILE A 62 0.07 -25.25 12.53
N VAL A 63 -0.92 -24.69 13.22
CA VAL A 63 -1.90 -25.46 14.00
C VAL A 63 -2.62 -26.49 13.11
N ASN A 64 -3.12 -26.06 11.95
CA ASN A 64 -3.81 -26.96 11.03
C ASN A 64 -2.89 -28.03 10.41
N VAL A 65 -1.63 -27.73 10.16
CA VAL A 65 -0.63 -28.72 9.72
C VAL A 65 -0.41 -29.78 10.79
N ILE A 66 -0.26 -29.40 12.07
CA ILE A 66 -0.07 -30.32 13.19
C ILE A 66 -1.27 -31.27 13.33
N VAL A 67 -2.50 -30.75 13.20
CA VAL A 67 -3.74 -31.54 13.22
C VAL A 67 -3.81 -32.47 11.99
N ALA A 68 -3.52 -31.95 10.79
CA ALA A 68 -3.54 -32.73 9.55
C ALA A 68 -2.52 -33.88 9.53
N LEU A 69 -1.39 -33.72 10.22
CA LEU A 69 -0.39 -34.77 10.40
C LEU A 69 -0.80 -35.83 11.47
N GLY A 70 -1.94 -35.64 12.15
CA GLY A 70 -2.41 -36.54 13.21
C GLY A 70 -1.59 -36.48 14.49
N ILE A 71 -0.74 -35.48 14.66
CA ILE A 71 0.09 -35.30 15.88
C ILE A 71 -0.81 -34.90 17.06
N VAL A 72 -1.83 -34.11 16.78
CA VAL A 72 -2.86 -33.69 17.75
C VAL A 72 -4.23 -34.00 17.16
N PRO A 73 -5.16 -34.60 17.94
CA PRO A 73 -6.51 -34.84 17.50
C PRO A 73 -7.23 -33.55 17.14
N ASP A 74 -8.14 -33.60 16.16
CA ASP A 74 -9.03 -32.49 15.90
C ASP A 74 -9.96 -32.25 17.09
N GLY A 75 -10.15 -30.96 17.46
CA GLY A 75 -10.95 -30.61 18.64
C GLY A 75 -10.22 -30.73 19.99
N GLU A 76 -8.89 -30.94 20.01
CA GLU A 76 -8.10 -30.95 21.25
C GLU A 76 -8.33 -29.71 22.11
N THR A 77 -8.59 -29.91 23.41
CA THR A 77 -8.94 -28.87 24.39
C THR A 77 -7.96 -28.76 25.55
N SER A 78 -6.77 -29.36 25.43
CA SER A 78 -5.73 -29.21 26.46
C SER A 78 -5.33 -27.74 26.65
N THR A 79 -4.94 -27.37 27.87
CA THR A 79 -4.58 -25.97 28.22
C THR A 79 -3.50 -25.41 27.29
N GLY A 80 -2.48 -26.21 26.95
CA GLY A 80 -1.42 -25.78 26.04
C GLY A 80 -1.93 -25.48 24.62
N TRP A 81 -2.90 -26.28 24.14
CA TRP A 81 -3.50 -26.08 22.83
C TRP A 81 -4.41 -24.85 22.79
N ILE A 82 -5.18 -24.62 23.89
CA ILE A 82 -5.98 -23.41 24.06
C ILE A 82 -5.09 -22.16 24.06
N LEU A 83 -3.96 -22.19 24.79
CA LEU A 83 -3.00 -21.07 24.79
C LEU A 83 -2.41 -20.80 23.40
N LEU A 84 -2.10 -21.82 22.63
CA LEU A 84 -1.60 -21.65 21.27
C LEU A 84 -2.66 -21.04 20.35
N LYS A 85 -3.90 -21.50 20.44
CA LYS A 85 -5.03 -20.94 19.69
C LYS A 85 -5.32 -19.49 20.08
N ALA A 86 -5.20 -19.12 21.35
CA ALA A 86 -5.45 -17.77 21.82
C ALA A 86 -4.56 -16.70 21.15
N ILE A 87 -3.38 -17.07 20.62
CA ILE A 87 -2.49 -16.14 19.91
C ILE A 87 -3.18 -15.55 18.68
N TRP A 88 -3.78 -16.39 17.84
CA TRP A 88 -4.45 -15.92 16.63
C TRP A 88 -5.89 -15.48 16.89
N GLU A 89 -6.60 -16.15 17.77
CA GLU A 89 -7.96 -15.77 18.16
C GLU A 89 -7.99 -14.36 18.77
N GLY A 90 -6.99 -14.01 19.59
CA GLY A 90 -6.85 -12.66 20.14
C GLY A 90 -6.71 -11.60 19.07
N VAL A 91 -5.92 -11.85 18.00
CA VAL A 91 -5.77 -10.91 16.87
C VAL A 91 -7.11 -10.66 16.17
N PHE A 92 -7.87 -11.73 15.89
CA PHE A 92 -9.17 -11.60 15.22
C PHE A 92 -10.23 -10.97 16.13
N THR A 93 -10.18 -11.27 17.44
CA THR A 93 -11.10 -10.65 18.43
C THR A 93 -10.89 -9.14 18.49
N VAL A 94 -9.64 -8.64 18.53
CA VAL A 94 -9.37 -7.19 18.60
C VAL A 94 -9.34 -6.50 17.24
N LEU A 95 -9.52 -7.24 16.14
CA LEU A 95 -9.48 -6.70 14.78
C LEU A 95 -10.38 -5.47 14.59
N PRO A 96 -11.64 -5.42 15.05
CA PRO A 96 -12.49 -4.24 14.90
C PRO A 96 -11.92 -2.99 15.59
N ILE A 97 -11.21 -3.16 16.73
CA ILE A 97 -10.55 -2.06 17.43
C ILE A 97 -9.40 -1.50 16.59
N MET A 98 -8.58 -2.38 16.01
CA MET A 98 -7.47 -1.98 15.13
C MET A 98 -7.97 -1.26 13.88
N ILE A 99 -9.07 -1.75 13.28
CA ILE A 99 -9.70 -1.10 12.12
C ILE A 99 -10.23 0.28 12.51
N ALA A 100 -10.96 0.40 13.63
CA ALA A 100 -11.51 1.67 14.12
C ALA A 100 -10.40 2.71 14.37
N TYR A 101 -9.29 2.29 14.96
CA TYR A 101 -8.11 3.12 15.20
C TYR A 101 -7.55 3.69 13.90
N ASN A 102 -7.27 2.81 12.92
CA ASN A 102 -6.69 3.22 11.63
C ASN A 102 -7.68 4.04 10.79
N ALA A 103 -8.95 3.69 10.81
CA ALA A 103 -10.01 4.42 10.13
C ALA A 103 -10.17 5.85 10.67
N ALA A 104 -10.12 6.03 12.00
CA ALA A 104 -10.13 7.35 12.63
C ALA A 104 -8.87 8.15 12.25
N LYS A 105 -7.69 7.51 12.28
CA LYS A 105 -6.41 8.11 11.83
C LYS A 105 -6.49 8.61 10.39
N LYS A 106 -7.04 7.81 9.47
CA LYS A 106 -7.21 8.18 8.05
C LYS A 106 -8.15 9.37 7.85
N LEU A 107 -9.08 9.57 8.77
CA LEU A 107 -10.05 10.67 8.74
C LEU A 107 -9.62 11.89 9.58
N ASP A 108 -8.35 11.97 10.00
CA ASP A 108 -7.79 13.06 10.82
C ASP A 108 -8.57 13.29 12.14
N VAL A 109 -8.93 12.20 12.79
CA VAL A 109 -9.52 12.19 14.12
C VAL A 109 -8.62 11.40 15.04
N ASP A 110 -8.65 11.72 16.35
CA ASP A 110 -7.87 10.99 17.34
C ASP A 110 -8.08 9.47 17.18
N PRO A 111 -7.02 8.72 16.81
CA PRO A 111 -7.12 7.28 16.57
C PRO A 111 -7.53 6.49 17.81
N TRP A 112 -7.06 6.91 18.99
CA TRP A 112 -7.40 6.26 20.25
C TRP A 112 -8.87 6.40 20.61
N LEU A 113 -9.51 7.51 20.23
CA LEU A 113 -10.93 7.70 20.43
C LEU A 113 -11.75 6.70 19.62
N GLY A 114 -11.38 6.48 18.34
CA GLY A 114 -11.99 5.45 17.50
C GLY A 114 -11.81 4.05 18.09
N GLY A 115 -10.59 3.71 18.48
CA GLY A 115 -10.29 2.43 19.13
C GLY A 115 -11.04 2.25 20.46
N ALA A 116 -11.12 3.29 21.30
CA ALA A 116 -11.79 3.24 22.59
C ALA A 116 -13.31 3.02 22.50
N ILE A 117 -13.97 3.68 21.53
CA ILE A 117 -15.40 3.46 21.27
C ILE A 117 -15.65 2.00 20.90
N MET A 118 -14.83 1.45 20.00
CA MET A 118 -14.98 0.07 19.58
C MET A 118 -14.65 -0.91 20.71
N ALA A 119 -13.61 -0.64 21.51
CA ALA A 119 -13.27 -1.44 22.68
C ALA A 119 -14.39 -1.44 23.73
N ALA A 120 -15.07 -0.29 23.94
CA ALA A 120 -16.20 -0.21 24.84
C ALA A 120 -17.38 -1.11 24.40
N LEU A 121 -17.60 -1.25 23.08
CA LEU A 121 -18.61 -2.14 22.50
C LEU A 121 -18.24 -3.63 22.63
N MET A 122 -16.97 -3.94 22.91
CA MET A 122 -16.45 -5.31 23.03
C MET A 122 -16.12 -5.68 24.48
N THR A 123 -16.57 -4.90 25.45
CA THR A 123 -16.37 -5.24 26.87
C THR A 123 -17.11 -6.53 27.23
N PRO A 124 -16.54 -7.41 28.10
CA PRO A 124 -17.19 -8.66 28.50
C PRO A 124 -18.61 -8.47 29.06
N GLN A 125 -18.86 -7.33 29.74
CA GLN A 125 -20.18 -7.00 30.26
C GLN A 125 -21.20 -6.79 29.14
N LEU A 126 -20.82 -6.05 28.08
CA LEU A 126 -21.71 -5.78 26.97
C LEU A 126 -21.87 -7.00 26.06
N THR A 127 -20.77 -7.70 25.76
CA THR A 127 -20.82 -8.94 24.96
C THR A 127 -21.56 -10.05 25.69
N GLY A 128 -21.47 -10.12 27.03
CA GLY A 128 -22.27 -11.06 27.84
C GLY A 128 -23.76 -10.78 27.77
N VAL A 129 -24.18 -9.50 27.74
CA VAL A 129 -25.57 -9.12 27.47
C VAL A 129 -26.00 -9.46 26.04
N MET A 130 -25.11 -9.19 25.07
CA MET A 130 -25.38 -9.40 23.64
C MET A 130 -25.40 -10.89 23.26
N SER A 131 -24.52 -11.70 23.85
CA SER A 131 -24.44 -13.13 23.55
C SER A 131 -25.56 -13.96 24.19
N GLY A 132 -26.40 -13.39 25.06
CA GLY A 132 -27.68 -13.91 25.62
C GLY A 132 -27.83 -15.41 25.89
N MET A 133 -26.87 -16.17 25.43
CA MET A 133 -26.95 -17.62 25.25
C MET A 133 -25.96 -18.43 26.07
N SER A 134 -25.08 -17.84 26.87
CA SER A 134 -24.09 -18.60 27.63
C SER A 134 -23.97 -18.16 29.07
N GLY A 135 -24.69 -18.83 29.95
CA GLY A 135 -24.31 -19.28 31.30
C GLY A 135 -23.62 -18.30 32.29
N THR A 136 -23.49 -17.02 31.98
CA THR A 136 -22.97 -16.00 32.92
C THR A 136 -24.09 -15.41 33.72
N SER A 137 -23.82 -15.10 34.99
CA SER A 137 -24.77 -14.56 35.98
C SER A 137 -25.51 -13.27 35.54
N VAL A 138 -25.07 -12.61 34.48
CA VAL A 138 -25.71 -11.44 33.88
C VAL A 138 -26.90 -11.85 32.97
N SER A 139 -26.82 -12.98 32.29
CA SER A 139 -27.89 -13.45 31.39
C SER A 139 -29.14 -13.90 32.16
N SER A 140 -28.98 -14.39 33.40
CA SER A 140 -30.10 -14.82 34.21
C SER A 140 -30.96 -13.66 34.73
N ALA A 141 -30.40 -12.48 34.95
CA ALA A 141 -31.12 -11.28 35.35
C ALA A 141 -31.88 -10.60 34.21
N LEU A 142 -31.42 -10.79 32.95
CA LEU A 142 -32.01 -10.16 31.77
C LEU A 142 -32.82 -11.13 30.91
N SER A 143 -32.85 -12.43 31.24
CA SER A 143 -33.50 -13.47 30.45
C SER A 143 -35.03 -13.28 30.23
N GLY A 144 -35.67 -12.44 31.05
CA GLY A 144 -37.08 -12.07 30.87
C GLY A 144 -37.35 -10.87 29.96
N GLU A 145 -36.30 -10.09 29.63
CA GLU A 145 -36.41 -8.86 28.83
C GLU A 145 -35.90 -9.02 27.40
N ILE A 146 -35.20 -10.12 27.10
CA ILE A 146 -34.65 -10.39 25.76
C ILE A 146 -35.73 -11.02 24.89
N GLN A 147 -36.07 -10.36 23.79
CA GLN A 147 -36.98 -10.86 22.77
C GLN A 147 -36.19 -11.22 21.52
N CYS A 148 -36.12 -12.50 21.18
CA CYS A 148 -35.49 -12.99 19.96
C CYS A 148 -36.54 -13.31 18.91
N SER A 149 -36.35 -12.83 17.69
CA SER A 149 -37.17 -13.12 16.53
C SER A 149 -36.30 -13.61 15.37
N ALA A 150 -36.72 -14.71 14.72
CA ALA A 150 -36.06 -15.17 13.52
C ALA A 150 -36.42 -14.23 12.35
N THR A 151 -35.42 -13.55 11.80
CA THR A 151 -35.63 -12.68 10.63
C THR A 151 -35.63 -13.53 9.38
N ALA A 152 -36.78 -13.61 8.70
CA ALA A 152 -37.01 -14.45 7.52
C ALA A 152 -36.08 -14.10 6.33
N THR A 153 -35.45 -12.92 6.31
CA THR A 153 -34.71 -12.43 5.16
C THR A 153 -33.30 -13.01 5.06
N PHE A 154 -32.62 -13.34 6.20
CA PHE A 154 -31.22 -13.82 6.19
C PHE A 154 -30.96 -15.04 7.08
N GLY A 155 -32.03 -15.64 7.67
CA GLY A 155 -31.91 -16.82 8.54
C GLY A 155 -31.16 -16.56 9.85
N THR A 156 -30.95 -15.30 10.24
CA THR A 156 -30.30 -14.88 11.47
C THR A 156 -31.33 -14.54 12.53
N GLU A 157 -31.16 -15.08 13.74
CA GLU A 157 -31.94 -14.66 14.89
C GLU A 157 -31.50 -13.26 15.33
N THR A 158 -32.43 -12.33 15.40
CA THR A 158 -32.20 -10.99 15.95
C THR A 158 -32.82 -10.91 17.33
N CYS A 159 -32.00 -10.64 18.32
CA CYS A 159 -32.43 -10.45 19.70
C CYS A 159 -32.44 -8.97 20.05
N THR A 160 -33.48 -8.51 20.72
CA THR A 160 -33.61 -7.13 21.20
C THR A 160 -33.80 -7.10 22.71
N VAL A 161 -33.21 -6.10 23.35
CA VAL A 161 -33.40 -5.81 24.77
C VAL A 161 -33.83 -4.35 24.93
N SER A 162 -34.66 -4.07 25.94
CA SER A 162 -35.04 -2.70 26.25
C SER A 162 -34.06 -2.11 27.27
N ALA A 163 -33.35 -1.04 26.89
CA ALA A 163 -32.51 -0.25 27.78
C ALA A 163 -33.01 1.19 27.82
N PHE A 164 -33.32 1.69 29.00
CA PHE A 164 -33.91 3.05 29.20
C PHE A 164 -35.20 3.28 28.41
N GLY A 165 -35.99 2.23 28.17
CA GLY A 165 -37.21 2.29 27.37
C GLY A 165 -36.99 2.32 25.84
N ILE A 166 -35.75 2.20 25.36
CA ILE A 166 -35.39 2.15 23.96
C ILE A 166 -35.03 0.70 23.57
N PRO A 167 -35.65 0.11 22.55
CA PRO A 167 -35.29 -1.23 22.09
C PRO A 167 -33.90 -1.17 21.43
N ILE A 168 -32.95 -1.95 21.93
CA ILE A 168 -31.61 -2.09 21.40
C ILE A 168 -31.46 -3.48 20.82
N GLN A 169 -30.97 -3.56 19.58
CA GLN A 169 -30.63 -4.83 18.97
C GLN A 169 -29.31 -5.35 19.55
N LEU A 170 -29.35 -6.59 20.06
CA LEU A 170 -28.16 -7.27 20.57
C LEU A 170 -27.37 -7.83 19.40
N ASN A 171 -26.15 -7.35 19.25
CA ASN A 171 -25.24 -7.75 18.17
C ASN A 171 -23.86 -8.05 18.73
N ASP A 172 -23.23 -9.11 18.23
CA ASP A 172 -21.81 -9.33 18.48
C ASP A 172 -21.01 -8.54 17.44
N TYR A 173 -20.15 -7.66 17.93
CA TYR A 173 -19.27 -6.83 17.11
C TYR A 173 -17.87 -7.44 16.94
N SER A 174 -17.60 -8.59 17.60
CA SER A 174 -16.31 -9.28 17.47
C SER A 174 -16.05 -9.64 16.01
N GLY A 175 -14.88 -9.21 15.51
CA GLY A 175 -14.48 -9.46 14.13
C GLY A 175 -15.30 -8.74 13.05
N ASN A 176 -16.32 -7.94 13.41
CA ASN A 176 -17.05 -7.17 12.41
C ASN A 176 -16.17 -6.09 11.79
N ILE A 177 -16.30 -5.88 10.47
CA ILE A 177 -15.44 -5.00 9.70
C ILE A 177 -16.14 -3.70 9.31
N PHE A 178 -17.45 -3.78 8.99
CA PHE A 178 -18.19 -2.61 8.52
C PHE A 178 -18.58 -1.67 9.65
N VAL A 179 -18.87 -2.22 10.84
CA VAL A 179 -19.24 -1.40 12.00
C VAL A 179 -18.12 -0.41 12.37
N PRO A 180 -16.85 -0.83 12.58
CA PRO A 180 -15.77 0.10 12.91
C PRO A 180 -15.52 1.15 11.82
N LEU A 181 -15.65 0.80 10.54
CA LEU A 181 -15.49 1.74 9.43
C LEU A 181 -16.61 2.79 9.42
N LEU A 182 -17.87 2.37 9.51
CA LEU A 182 -19.01 3.28 9.56
C LEU A 182 -18.97 4.15 10.82
N MET A 183 -18.64 3.57 11.96
CA MET A 183 -18.48 4.26 13.23
C MET A 183 -17.41 5.34 13.16
N ALA A 184 -16.23 5.05 12.59
CA ALA A 184 -15.16 6.03 12.45
C ALA A 184 -15.55 7.17 11.47
N ALA A 185 -16.29 6.87 10.41
CA ALA A 185 -16.82 7.91 9.51
C ALA A 185 -17.80 8.86 10.23
N VAL A 186 -18.71 8.32 11.04
CA VAL A 186 -19.63 9.12 11.86
C VAL A 186 -18.86 9.88 12.95
N LEU A 187 -17.88 9.24 13.59
CA LEU A 187 -17.00 9.88 14.57
C LEU A 187 -16.32 11.12 13.96
N ALA A 188 -15.82 11.02 12.75
CA ALA A 188 -15.17 12.15 12.09
C ALA A 188 -16.12 13.36 11.88
N VAL A 189 -17.39 13.09 11.58
CA VAL A 189 -18.40 14.15 11.42
C VAL A 189 -18.72 14.77 12.80
N VAL A 190 -18.98 13.94 13.81
CA VAL A 190 -19.32 14.41 15.18
C VAL A 190 -18.14 15.18 15.78
N TYR A 191 -16.94 14.64 15.71
CA TYR A 191 -15.72 15.24 16.25
C TYR A 191 -15.43 16.62 15.64
N ARG A 192 -15.49 16.73 14.31
CA ARG A 192 -15.31 18.03 13.62
C ARG A 192 -16.46 19.01 13.94
N GLY A 193 -17.67 18.51 14.09
CA GLY A 193 -18.82 19.33 14.50
C GLY A 193 -18.63 19.89 15.91
N LEU A 194 -18.24 19.06 16.86
CA LEU A 194 -17.99 19.47 18.25
C LEU A 194 -16.83 20.49 18.36
N LYS A 195 -15.75 20.28 17.60
CA LYS A 195 -14.62 21.24 17.53
C LYS A 195 -15.03 22.64 17.05
N ARG A 196 -16.08 22.75 16.25
CA ARG A 196 -16.58 24.07 15.76
C ARG A 196 -17.46 24.79 16.80
N VAL A 197 -18.07 24.03 17.69
CA VAL A 197 -19.05 24.56 18.67
C VAL A 197 -18.40 24.80 20.02
N ILE A 198 -17.46 23.96 20.42
CA ILE A 198 -16.82 24.00 21.74
C ILE A 198 -15.64 24.97 21.72
N PRO A 199 -15.52 25.90 22.69
CA PRO A 199 -14.38 26.81 22.80
C PRO A 199 -13.05 26.06 22.98
N ASP A 200 -11.97 26.56 22.38
CA ASP A 200 -10.64 25.92 22.36
C ASP A 200 -10.10 25.59 23.74
N SER A 201 -10.39 26.43 24.74
CA SER A 201 -9.92 26.25 26.13
C SER A 201 -10.40 24.95 26.81
N VAL A 202 -11.49 24.37 26.33
CA VAL A 202 -12.11 23.17 26.92
C VAL A 202 -12.21 21.99 25.92
N GLN A 203 -11.77 22.18 24.68
CA GLN A 203 -11.86 21.16 23.61
C GLN A 203 -11.14 19.86 23.99
N LEU A 204 -9.98 19.97 24.64
CA LEU A 204 -9.17 18.80 25.01
C LEU A 204 -9.94 17.74 25.81
N VAL A 205 -10.90 18.16 26.64
CA VAL A 205 -11.68 17.27 27.50
C VAL A 205 -13.06 17.00 26.91
N PHE A 206 -13.79 18.06 26.54
CA PHE A 206 -15.20 17.93 26.14
C PHE A 206 -15.41 17.36 24.75
N VAL A 207 -14.51 17.59 23.79
CA VAL A 207 -14.65 17.03 22.45
C VAL A 207 -14.50 15.50 22.46
N PRO A 208 -13.43 14.90 23.04
CA PRO A 208 -13.35 13.44 23.16
C PRO A 208 -14.48 12.84 23.97
N PHE A 209 -14.83 13.44 25.12
CA PHE A 209 -15.88 12.95 26.00
C PHE A 209 -17.25 12.88 25.30
N LEU A 210 -17.69 13.99 24.71
CA LEU A 210 -18.97 14.03 24.00
C LEU A 210 -18.96 13.16 22.75
N SER A 211 -17.85 13.11 22.02
CA SER A 211 -17.69 12.21 20.85
C SER A 211 -17.83 10.75 21.26
N LEU A 212 -17.18 10.34 22.37
CA LEU A 212 -17.27 8.97 22.88
C LEU A 212 -18.72 8.62 23.22
N VAL A 213 -19.39 9.43 24.02
CA VAL A 213 -20.76 9.16 24.47
C VAL A 213 -21.75 9.14 23.30
N VAL A 214 -21.70 10.15 22.44
CA VAL A 214 -22.64 10.31 21.32
C VAL A 214 -22.42 9.21 20.27
N VAL A 215 -21.17 8.94 19.87
CA VAL A 215 -20.88 7.95 18.82
C VAL A 215 -21.08 6.53 19.35
N PHE A 216 -20.76 6.24 20.63
CA PHE A 216 -21.09 4.96 21.25
C PHE A 216 -22.60 4.69 21.19
N ALA A 217 -23.43 5.65 21.63
CA ALA A 217 -24.89 5.51 21.58
C ALA A 217 -25.40 5.35 20.13
N LEU A 218 -24.92 6.16 19.19
CA LEU A 218 -25.26 6.03 17.79
C LEU A 218 -24.83 4.68 17.20
N THR A 219 -23.70 4.14 17.64
CA THR A 219 -23.22 2.85 17.17
C THR A 219 -24.13 1.72 17.63
N ILE A 220 -24.52 1.68 18.89
CA ILE A 220 -25.44 0.65 19.37
C ILE A 220 -26.80 0.75 18.70
N LEU A 221 -27.35 1.97 18.54
CA LEU A 221 -28.72 2.16 18.09
C LEU A 221 -28.88 2.06 16.57
N VAL A 222 -27.89 2.52 15.80
CA VAL A 222 -28.06 2.70 14.34
C VAL A 222 -26.91 2.08 13.55
N ILE A 223 -25.66 2.45 13.87
CA ILE A 223 -24.51 2.11 13.03
C ILE A 223 -24.23 0.61 13.10
N GLY A 224 -24.31 0.01 14.28
CA GLY A 224 -24.11 -1.42 14.50
C GLY A 224 -25.08 -2.28 13.71
N PRO A 225 -26.41 -2.12 13.92
CA PRO A 225 -27.42 -2.82 13.14
C PRO A 225 -27.25 -2.63 11.61
N LEU A 226 -26.97 -1.38 11.16
CA LEU A 226 -26.75 -1.08 9.76
C LEU A 226 -25.49 -1.77 9.21
N GLY A 227 -24.38 -1.76 9.96
CA GLY A 227 -23.14 -2.41 9.55
C GLY A 227 -23.26 -3.92 9.46
N ILE A 228 -23.96 -4.53 10.40
CA ILE A 228 -24.25 -5.98 10.38
C ILE A 228 -25.19 -6.33 9.23
N TRP A 229 -26.26 -5.56 9.03
CA TRP A 229 -27.18 -5.76 7.91
C TRP A 229 -26.46 -5.63 6.56
N LEU A 230 -25.60 -4.64 6.40
CA LEU A 230 -24.77 -4.47 5.20
C LEU A 230 -23.85 -5.68 4.99
N GLY A 231 -23.20 -6.14 6.06
CA GLY A 231 -22.32 -7.30 6.05
C GLY A 231 -23.06 -8.58 5.67
N SER A 232 -24.13 -8.89 6.38
CA SER A 232 -24.96 -10.08 6.13
C SER A 232 -25.57 -10.05 4.74
N GLY A 233 -26.03 -8.89 4.27
CA GLY A 233 -26.58 -8.71 2.92
C GLY A 233 -25.55 -8.99 1.83
N LEU A 234 -24.34 -8.50 1.99
CA LEU A 234 -23.25 -8.74 1.05
C LEU A 234 -22.80 -10.21 1.07
N GLY A 235 -22.71 -10.82 2.27
CA GLY A 235 -22.45 -12.25 2.43
C GLY A 235 -23.50 -13.11 1.76
N ALA A 236 -24.79 -12.82 2.00
CA ALA A 236 -25.91 -13.53 1.36
C ALA A 236 -25.91 -13.37 -0.16
N ALA A 237 -25.62 -12.18 -0.68
CA ALA A 237 -25.56 -11.93 -2.13
C ALA A 237 -24.42 -12.73 -2.79
N THR A 238 -23.25 -12.78 -2.18
CA THR A 238 -22.11 -13.57 -2.70
C THR A 238 -22.34 -15.06 -2.55
N ALA A 239 -22.95 -15.52 -1.45
CA ALA A 239 -23.34 -16.92 -1.27
C ALA A 239 -24.40 -17.35 -2.31
N TRP A 240 -25.38 -16.50 -2.60
CA TRP A 240 -26.35 -16.73 -3.67
C TRP A 240 -25.66 -16.89 -5.04
N LEU A 241 -24.70 -16.00 -5.33
CA LEU A 241 -23.93 -16.06 -6.58
C LEU A 241 -23.12 -17.36 -6.67
N ASN A 242 -22.44 -17.76 -5.60
CA ASN A 242 -21.71 -19.03 -5.54
C ASN A 242 -22.64 -20.25 -5.68
N ALA A 243 -23.83 -20.21 -5.10
CA ALA A 243 -24.80 -21.29 -5.19
C ALA A 243 -25.39 -21.48 -6.60
N HIS A 244 -25.66 -20.37 -7.33
CA HIS A 244 -26.32 -20.41 -8.64
C HIS A 244 -25.33 -20.49 -9.81
N VAL A 245 -24.16 -19.90 -9.69
CA VAL A 245 -23.13 -19.87 -10.76
C VAL A 245 -21.72 -20.21 -10.24
N PRO A 246 -21.56 -21.36 -9.53
CA PRO A 246 -20.30 -21.68 -8.84
C PRO A 246 -19.11 -21.80 -9.79
N PHE A 247 -19.33 -22.29 -11.00
CA PHE A 247 -18.29 -22.43 -12.01
C PHE A 247 -17.75 -21.08 -12.45
N LEU A 248 -18.65 -20.14 -12.75
CA LEU A 248 -18.28 -18.79 -13.18
C LEU A 248 -17.60 -18.02 -12.04
N PHE A 249 -18.07 -18.19 -10.81
CA PHE A 249 -17.51 -17.56 -9.62
C PHE A 249 -16.06 -18.02 -9.38
N ALA A 250 -15.82 -19.33 -9.38
CA ALA A 250 -14.50 -19.93 -9.19
C ALA A 250 -13.50 -19.55 -10.30
N LEU A 251 -13.98 -19.21 -11.51
CA LEU A 251 -13.13 -18.75 -12.63
C LEU A 251 -12.87 -17.23 -12.57
N ILE A 252 -13.90 -16.43 -12.27
CA ILE A 252 -13.82 -14.97 -12.30
C ILE A 252 -12.87 -14.45 -11.22
N ILE A 253 -12.93 -14.99 -10.00
CA ILE A 253 -12.11 -14.51 -8.89
C ILE A 253 -10.61 -14.55 -9.22
N PRO A 254 -9.98 -15.70 -9.59
CA PRO A 254 -8.56 -15.72 -9.90
C PRO A 254 -8.18 -14.91 -11.14
N MET A 255 -9.09 -14.72 -12.09
CA MET A 255 -8.85 -13.92 -13.28
C MET A 255 -8.93 -12.41 -13.03
N LEU A 256 -9.78 -11.98 -12.10
CA LEU A 256 -9.98 -10.57 -11.76
C LEU A 256 -8.93 -10.06 -10.76
N TYR A 257 -8.52 -10.92 -9.83
CA TYR A 257 -7.66 -10.56 -8.70
C TYR A 257 -6.33 -9.89 -9.11
N PRO A 258 -5.63 -10.35 -10.18
CA PRO A 258 -4.40 -9.71 -10.67
C PRO A 258 -4.56 -8.23 -11.01
N PHE A 259 -5.75 -7.80 -11.42
CA PHE A 259 -6.05 -6.41 -11.74
C PHE A 259 -6.46 -5.60 -10.51
N LEU A 260 -7.06 -6.25 -9.51
CA LEU A 260 -7.49 -5.60 -8.28
C LEU A 260 -6.33 -5.27 -7.34
N VAL A 261 -5.31 -6.14 -7.31
CA VAL A 261 -4.14 -5.95 -6.42
C VAL A 261 -3.38 -4.66 -6.73
N PRO A 262 -2.98 -4.35 -7.99
CA PRO A 262 -2.30 -3.10 -8.31
C PRO A 262 -3.13 -1.84 -8.05
N LEU A 263 -4.45 -1.99 -8.04
CA LEU A 263 -5.39 -0.90 -7.76
C LEU A 263 -5.70 -0.75 -6.26
N GLY A 264 -5.15 -1.63 -5.40
CA GLY A 264 -5.49 -1.66 -3.99
C GLY A 264 -6.90 -2.20 -3.67
N LEU A 265 -7.66 -2.61 -4.69
CA LEU A 265 -9.07 -3.03 -4.57
C LEU A 265 -9.25 -4.47 -4.05
N HIS A 266 -8.17 -5.20 -3.81
CA HIS A 266 -8.22 -6.56 -3.24
C HIS A 266 -8.51 -6.56 -1.72
N TRP A 267 -8.27 -5.45 -1.02
CA TRP A 267 -8.55 -5.35 0.42
C TRP A 267 -10.03 -5.47 0.79
N PRO A 268 -10.96 -4.87 0.05
CA PRO A 268 -12.40 -5.13 0.22
C PRO A 268 -12.77 -6.62 0.10
N LEU A 269 -12.09 -7.37 -0.76
CA LEU A 269 -12.34 -8.82 -0.87
C LEU A 269 -11.83 -9.59 0.33
N ASN A 270 -10.68 -9.21 0.91
CA ASN A 270 -10.19 -9.82 2.15
C ASN A 270 -11.15 -9.53 3.33
N ALA A 271 -11.71 -8.32 3.38
CA ALA A 271 -12.75 -7.98 4.33
C ALA A 271 -14.02 -8.84 4.12
N LEU A 272 -14.42 -9.09 2.87
CA LEU A 272 -15.54 -9.96 2.54
C LEU A 272 -15.30 -11.41 2.98
N ILE A 273 -14.10 -11.95 2.81
CA ILE A 273 -13.72 -13.29 3.28
C ILE A 273 -13.93 -13.43 4.80
N LEU A 274 -13.36 -12.49 5.57
CA LEU A 274 -13.53 -12.47 7.03
C LEU A 274 -15.01 -12.40 7.43
N MET A 275 -15.76 -11.57 6.75
CA MET A 275 -17.19 -11.41 7.01
C MET A 275 -17.98 -12.68 6.66
N ASN A 276 -17.69 -13.36 5.55
CA ASN A 276 -18.31 -14.63 5.19
C ASN A 276 -18.10 -15.67 6.29
N ILE A 277 -16.85 -15.80 6.79
CA ILE A 277 -16.54 -16.72 7.88
C ILE A 277 -17.39 -16.42 9.12
N GLN A 278 -17.58 -15.16 9.45
CA GLN A 278 -18.36 -14.77 10.62
C GLN A 278 -19.87 -14.90 10.46
N THR A 279 -20.40 -14.52 9.30
CA THR A 279 -21.85 -14.50 9.07
C THR A 279 -22.39 -15.83 8.57
N LEU A 280 -21.63 -16.55 7.72
CA LEU A 280 -22.03 -17.82 7.12
C LEU A 280 -21.38 -19.03 7.82
N GLY A 281 -20.34 -18.81 8.62
CA GLY A 281 -19.52 -19.87 9.21
C GLY A 281 -18.45 -20.44 8.27
N TYR A 282 -18.38 -19.97 7.01
CA TYR A 282 -17.40 -20.41 6.01
C TYR A 282 -17.19 -19.34 4.94
N ASP A 283 -16.05 -19.45 4.21
CA ASP A 283 -15.78 -18.65 3.02
C ASP A 283 -15.50 -19.53 1.79
N PHE A 284 -15.82 -19.00 0.62
CA PHE A 284 -15.66 -19.63 -0.69
C PHE A 284 -14.90 -18.75 -1.68
N VAL A 285 -14.47 -17.56 -1.27
CA VAL A 285 -13.68 -16.60 -2.08
C VAL A 285 -12.20 -16.93 -1.97
N GLN A 286 -11.76 -17.32 -0.77
CA GLN A 286 -10.34 -17.54 -0.47
C GLN A 286 -9.71 -18.70 -1.27
N GLY A 287 -10.48 -19.76 -1.55
CA GLY A 287 -10.02 -20.88 -2.39
C GLY A 287 -9.63 -20.42 -3.80
N PRO A 288 -10.52 -19.82 -4.58
CA PRO A 288 -10.20 -19.21 -5.87
C PRO A 288 -9.11 -18.11 -5.80
N MET A 289 -9.07 -17.30 -4.72
CA MET A 289 -8.00 -16.34 -4.49
C MET A 289 -6.63 -17.02 -4.40
N GLY A 290 -6.55 -18.17 -3.71
CA GLY A 290 -5.30 -18.96 -3.64
C GLY A 290 -4.81 -19.42 -5.00
N VAL A 291 -5.71 -19.74 -5.92
CA VAL A 291 -5.36 -20.11 -7.31
C VAL A 291 -4.59 -18.97 -8.00
N TRP A 292 -5.03 -17.73 -7.84
CA TRP A 292 -4.33 -16.56 -8.39
C TRP A 292 -2.93 -16.42 -7.76
N ASN A 293 -2.80 -16.52 -6.44
CA ASN A 293 -1.52 -16.41 -5.75
C ASN A 293 -0.52 -17.44 -6.30
N PHE A 294 -0.93 -18.70 -6.44
CA PHE A 294 -0.06 -19.75 -6.95
C PHE A 294 0.24 -19.62 -8.45
N ALA A 295 -0.65 -19.09 -9.26
CA ALA A 295 -0.34 -18.71 -10.64
C ALA A 295 0.76 -17.61 -10.68
N CYS A 296 0.68 -16.64 -9.77
CA CYS A 296 1.67 -15.58 -9.58
C CYS A 296 3.04 -16.17 -9.20
N PHE A 297 3.08 -17.06 -8.21
CA PHE A 297 4.32 -17.75 -7.80
C PHE A 297 4.87 -18.65 -8.90
N GLY A 298 4.03 -19.36 -9.64
CA GLY A 298 4.42 -20.19 -10.78
C GLY A 298 5.08 -19.37 -11.90
N ALA A 299 4.50 -18.23 -12.26
CA ALA A 299 5.09 -17.32 -13.23
C ALA A 299 6.44 -16.78 -12.75
N THR A 300 6.57 -16.44 -11.45
CA THR A 300 7.84 -16.03 -10.82
C THR A 300 8.87 -17.15 -10.84
N ALA A 301 8.48 -18.39 -10.56
CA ALA A 301 9.35 -19.56 -10.66
C ALA A 301 9.85 -19.77 -12.12
N GLY A 302 8.99 -19.54 -13.11
CA GLY A 302 9.38 -19.55 -14.51
C GLY A 302 10.43 -18.48 -14.85
N VAL A 303 10.27 -17.26 -14.31
CA VAL A 303 11.28 -16.19 -14.43
C VAL A 303 12.58 -16.59 -13.75
N LEU A 304 12.53 -17.19 -12.55
CA LEU A 304 13.70 -17.69 -11.83
C LEU A 304 14.49 -18.70 -12.68
N VAL A 305 13.82 -19.69 -13.28
CA VAL A 305 14.45 -20.68 -14.16
C VAL A 305 15.17 -20.01 -15.31
N LEU A 306 14.55 -19.01 -15.94
CA LEU A 306 15.15 -18.27 -17.07
C LEU A 306 16.29 -17.35 -16.61
N ALA A 307 16.18 -16.71 -15.45
CA ALA A 307 17.23 -15.89 -14.87
C ALA A 307 18.49 -16.71 -14.53
N VAL A 308 18.29 -17.90 -13.96
CA VAL A 308 19.40 -18.85 -13.69
C VAL A 308 20.08 -19.28 -15.00
N ARG A 309 19.29 -19.67 -16.01
CA ARG A 309 19.82 -20.04 -17.35
C ARG A 309 20.54 -18.89 -18.04
N GLY A 310 20.01 -17.67 -17.91
CA GLY A 310 20.56 -16.44 -18.49
C GLY A 310 21.65 -15.78 -17.67
N LYS A 311 22.05 -16.37 -16.52
CA LYS A 311 23.03 -15.81 -15.57
C LYS A 311 22.71 -14.38 -15.11
N ASP A 312 21.42 -14.03 -15.02
CA ASP A 312 20.94 -12.75 -14.55
C ASP A 312 20.84 -12.78 -13.02
N SER A 313 21.88 -12.30 -12.33
CA SER A 313 21.99 -12.38 -10.87
C SER A 313 20.95 -11.52 -10.15
N ALA A 314 20.69 -10.31 -10.64
CA ALA A 314 19.72 -9.39 -10.06
C ALA A 314 18.29 -9.94 -10.13
N MET A 315 17.87 -10.40 -11.32
CA MET A 315 16.54 -11.00 -11.49
C MET A 315 16.41 -12.30 -10.70
N ARG A 316 17.50 -13.11 -10.60
CA ARG A 316 17.52 -14.33 -9.80
C ARG A 316 17.26 -14.03 -8.32
N GLN A 317 17.95 -13.03 -7.75
CA GLN A 317 17.79 -12.64 -6.34
C GLN A 317 16.37 -12.15 -6.05
N THR A 318 15.85 -11.25 -6.90
CA THR A 318 14.47 -10.75 -6.80
C THR A 318 13.45 -11.90 -6.87
N ALA A 319 13.62 -12.82 -7.83
CA ALA A 319 12.68 -13.92 -8.02
C ALA A 319 12.73 -14.95 -6.86
N VAL A 320 13.91 -15.22 -6.29
CA VAL A 320 14.04 -16.10 -5.11
C VAL A 320 13.37 -15.49 -3.91
N GLY A 321 13.63 -14.21 -3.59
CA GLY A 321 13.00 -13.53 -2.46
C GLY A 321 11.48 -13.48 -2.59
N ALA A 322 10.98 -13.11 -3.76
CA ALA A 322 9.55 -13.04 -4.04
C ALA A 322 8.88 -14.42 -3.97
N LEU A 323 9.54 -15.48 -4.46
CA LEU A 323 9.02 -16.84 -4.44
C LEU A 323 8.96 -17.42 -3.03
N LEU A 324 10.00 -17.20 -2.21
CA LEU A 324 10.02 -17.65 -0.80
C LEU A 324 8.93 -16.94 0.02
N ALA A 325 8.83 -15.62 -0.10
CA ALA A 325 7.79 -14.85 0.58
C ALA A 325 6.38 -15.29 0.14
N GLY A 326 6.21 -15.62 -1.15
CA GLY A 326 4.95 -16.14 -1.68
C GLY A 326 4.61 -17.52 -1.18
N LEU A 327 5.48 -18.49 -1.39
CA LEU A 327 5.20 -19.91 -1.08
C LEU A 327 5.06 -20.17 0.42
N LEU A 328 5.83 -19.48 1.26
CA LEU A 328 5.79 -19.66 2.71
C LEU A 328 4.85 -18.67 3.39
N GLY A 329 4.88 -17.39 2.98
CA GLY A 329 4.09 -16.33 3.61
C GLY A 329 2.75 -16.01 2.93
N GLY A 330 2.53 -16.47 1.69
CA GLY A 330 1.32 -16.15 0.92
C GLY A 330 1.30 -14.71 0.36
N VAL A 331 2.47 -14.04 0.30
CA VAL A 331 2.61 -12.65 -0.13
C VAL A 331 2.90 -12.62 -1.64
N SER A 332 1.91 -12.19 -2.44
CA SER A 332 2.02 -12.12 -3.90
C SER A 332 2.54 -10.78 -4.43
N GLU A 333 2.50 -9.73 -3.60
CA GLU A 333 2.85 -8.36 -3.96
C GLU A 333 4.31 -8.24 -4.42
N LEU A 334 5.24 -8.91 -3.77
CA LEU A 334 6.66 -8.91 -4.16
C LEU A 334 6.87 -9.47 -5.57
N SER A 335 6.16 -10.55 -5.92
CA SER A 335 6.17 -11.13 -7.27
C SER A 335 5.52 -10.18 -8.28
N LEU A 336 4.38 -9.61 -7.92
CA LEU A 336 3.58 -8.77 -8.81
C LEU A 336 4.29 -7.45 -9.13
N TYR A 337 4.71 -6.71 -8.08
CA TYR A 337 5.36 -5.41 -8.25
C TYR A 337 6.80 -5.54 -8.69
N GLY A 338 7.56 -6.50 -8.14
CA GLY A 338 8.97 -6.68 -8.50
C GLY A 338 9.20 -7.26 -9.90
N ILE A 339 8.28 -8.08 -10.41
CA ILE A 339 8.50 -8.84 -11.65
C ILE A 339 7.39 -8.62 -12.67
N HIS A 340 6.13 -8.89 -12.32
CA HIS A 340 5.08 -9.08 -13.33
C HIS A 340 4.64 -7.77 -13.98
N LEU A 341 4.55 -6.67 -13.23
CA LEU A 341 4.17 -5.37 -13.76
C LEU A 341 5.24 -4.77 -14.67
N HIS A 342 6.51 -5.08 -14.41
CA HIS A 342 7.63 -4.66 -15.28
C HIS A 342 7.72 -5.48 -16.56
N HIS A 343 7.23 -6.71 -16.57
CA HIS A 343 7.30 -7.63 -17.67
C HIS A 343 5.93 -8.07 -18.18
N ARG A 344 5.30 -7.28 -19.04
CA ARG A 344 3.93 -7.52 -19.55
C ARG A 344 3.71 -8.92 -20.15
N ARG A 345 4.76 -9.61 -20.60
CA ARG A 345 4.64 -10.99 -21.09
C ARG A 345 4.35 -11.97 -19.98
N VAL A 346 5.04 -11.86 -18.84
CA VAL A 346 4.82 -12.71 -17.67
C VAL A 346 3.38 -12.61 -17.20
N TYR A 347 2.84 -11.39 -17.22
CA TYR A 347 1.46 -11.13 -16.82
C TYR A 347 0.43 -11.93 -17.63
N ARG A 348 0.69 -12.16 -18.91
CA ARG A 348 -0.20 -13.00 -19.76
C ARG A 348 -0.15 -14.46 -19.35
N TRP A 349 1.02 -14.98 -18.99
CA TRP A 349 1.21 -16.37 -18.57
C TRP A 349 0.65 -16.62 -17.17
N LEU A 350 0.76 -15.63 -16.30
CA LEU A 350 0.06 -15.57 -15.02
C LEU A 350 -1.46 -15.75 -15.22
N LEU A 351 -2.09 -14.95 -16.11
CA LEU A 351 -3.52 -15.05 -16.40
C LEU A 351 -3.91 -16.42 -16.94
N ALA A 352 -3.08 -17.02 -17.79
CA ALA A 352 -3.30 -18.39 -18.28
C ALA A 352 -3.26 -19.41 -17.13
N GLY A 353 -2.35 -19.25 -16.16
CA GLY A 353 -2.31 -20.05 -14.93
C GLY A 353 -3.56 -19.86 -14.08
N CYS A 354 -4.00 -18.61 -13.89
CA CYS A 354 -5.26 -18.29 -13.20
C CYS A 354 -6.46 -18.98 -13.85
N ALA A 355 -6.55 -18.94 -15.17
CA ALA A 355 -7.64 -19.60 -15.91
C ALA A 355 -7.59 -21.12 -15.74
N ALA A 356 -6.44 -21.77 -15.92
CA ALA A 356 -6.28 -23.21 -15.78
C ALA A 356 -6.62 -23.70 -14.36
N GLY A 357 -6.06 -23.06 -13.34
CA GLY A 357 -6.35 -23.40 -11.95
C GLY A 357 -7.80 -23.06 -11.55
N GLY A 358 -8.35 -21.94 -12.06
CA GLY A 358 -9.75 -21.56 -11.84
C GLY A 358 -10.72 -22.58 -12.43
N VAL A 359 -10.48 -23.07 -13.65
CA VAL A 359 -11.27 -24.15 -14.26
C VAL A 359 -11.14 -25.44 -13.43
N THR A 360 -9.94 -25.78 -12.98
CA THR A 360 -9.73 -26.95 -12.13
C THR A 360 -10.51 -26.84 -10.82
N SER A 361 -10.41 -25.70 -10.13
CA SER A 361 -11.18 -25.43 -8.91
C SER A 361 -12.69 -25.46 -9.14
N ALA A 362 -13.16 -24.91 -10.27
CA ALA A 362 -14.55 -24.92 -10.65
C ALA A 362 -15.10 -26.34 -10.90
N VAL A 363 -14.39 -27.14 -11.71
CA VAL A 363 -14.80 -28.51 -12.06
C VAL A 363 -14.77 -29.42 -10.85
N PHE A 364 -13.63 -29.49 -10.15
CA PHE A 364 -13.47 -30.40 -9.01
C PHE A 364 -14.24 -29.94 -7.77
N GLY A 365 -14.36 -28.63 -7.52
CA GLY A 365 -15.21 -28.09 -6.46
C GLY A 365 -16.69 -28.30 -6.70
N TRP A 366 -17.12 -28.43 -7.98
CA TRP A 366 -18.48 -28.77 -8.32
C TRP A 366 -18.76 -30.28 -8.17
N LEU A 367 -17.82 -31.14 -8.60
CA LEU A 367 -17.93 -32.61 -8.53
C LEU A 367 -17.83 -33.14 -7.09
N PHE A 368 -17.03 -32.47 -6.25
CA PHE A 368 -16.71 -32.89 -4.88
C PHE A 368 -17.05 -31.77 -3.89
N PRO A 369 -18.34 -31.54 -3.59
CA PRO A 369 -18.75 -30.45 -2.70
C PRO A 369 -18.18 -30.63 -1.29
N SER A 370 -17.88 -29.52 -0.63
CA SER A 370 -17.51 -29.48 0.78
C SER A 370 -18.73 -29.73 1.67
N VAL A 371 -18.52 -30.43 2.79
CA VAL A 371 -19.54 -30.65 3.80
C VAL A 371 -19.15 -29.81 5.02
N LEU A 372 -19.96 -28.81 5.33
CA LEU A 372 -19.74 -27.93 6.48
C LEU A 372 -20.01 -28.67 7.80
N PRO A 373 -19.50 -28.17 8.94
CA PRO A 373 -19.83 -28.72 10.26
C PRO A 373 -21.33 -28.77 10.55
N SER A 374 -22.11 -27.88 9.92
CA SER A 374 -23.59 -27.87 9.97
C SER A 374 -24.27 -29.02 9.20
N GLY A 375 -23.51 -29.84 8.44
CA GLY A 375 -24.03 -30.85 7.54
C GLY A 375 -24.49 -30.33 6.17
N GLN A 376 -24.43 -29.02 5.94
CA GLN A 376 -24.79 -28.41 4.66
C GLN A 376 -23.69 -28.69 3.62
N MET A 377 -24.10 -29.08 2.40
CA MET A 377 -23.20 -29.26 1.26
C MET A 377 -23.06 -27.94 0.49
N VAL A 378 -21.83 -27.48 0.35
CA VAL A 378 -21.48 -26.26 -0.41
C VAL A 378 -20.53 -26.63 -1.55
N ARG A 379 -20.84 -26.12 -2.75
CA ARG A 379 -19.96 -26.31 -3.93
C ARG A 379 -18.85 -25.29 -3.94
N GLY A 380 -17.68 -25.74 -4.42
CA GLY A 380 -16.46 -24.93 -4.46
C GLY A 380 -15.45 -25.34 -3.39
N VAL A 381 -14.32 -24.66 -3.35
CA VAL A 381 -13.27 -24.84 -2.35
C VAL A 381 -13.55 -23.87 -1.21
N THR A 382 -13.94 -24.40 -0.06
CA THR A 382 -14.35 -23.62 1.12
C THR A 382 -13.35 -23.71 2.25
N THR A 383 -13.41 -22.76 3.17
CA THR A 383 -12.63 -22.73 4.41
C THR A 383 -13.44 -22.11 5.52
N THR A 384 -13.20 -22.55 6.77
CA THR A 384 -13.80 -21.97 7.98
C THR A 384 -12.86 -21.00 8.70
N ALA A 385 -11.62 -20.83 8.23
CA ALA A 385 -10.64 -19.96 8.82
C ALA A 385 -9.99 -19.03 7.78
N PHE A 386 -9.72 -17.80 8.17
CA PHE A 386 -8.96 -16.86 7.35
C PHE A 386 -7.46 -17.17 7.40
N ALA A 387 -6.84 -17.39 6.26
CA ALA A 387 -5.39 -17.54 6.15
C ALA A 387 -4.88 -17.03 4.80
N PHE A 388 -3.69 -16.44 4.79
CA PHE A 388 -3.04 -16.06 3.53
C PHE A 388 -2.60 -17.30 2.75
N SER A 389 -2.88 -17.33 1.45
CA SER A 389 -2.70 -18.51 0.60
C SER A 389 -1.24 -18.86 0.37
N SER A 390 -0.72 -19.80 1.15
CA SER A 390 0.64 -20.34 1.08
C SER A 390 0.61 -21.89 1.02
N LEU A 391 1.76 -22.54 0.88
CA LEU A 391 1.84 -24.01 0.98
C LEU A 391 1.41 -24.53 2.36
N LEU A 392 1.66 -23.74 3.40
CA LEU A 392 1.32 -24.11 4.77
C LEU A 392 -0.19 -24.02 5.06
N THR A 393 -0.93 -23.30 4.23
CA THR A 393 -2.38 -23.10 4.42
C THR A 393 -3.25 -24.10 3.66
N ILE A 394 -2.65 -25.06 2.93
CA ILE A 394 -3.42 -26.10 2.23
C ILE A 394 -4.38 -26.86 3.17
N PRO A 395 -3.96 -27.26 4.41
CA PRO A 395 -4.85 -27.96 5.34
C PRO A 395 -6.00 -27.13 5.92
N VAL A 396 -6.01 -25.80 5.71
CA VAL A 396 -7.08 -24.92 6.19
C VAL A 396 -8.35 -25.07 5.33
N PHE A 397 -8.25 -25.68 4.15
CA PHE A 397 -9.36 -25.86 3.22
C PHE A 397 -10.08 -27.21 3.41
N ASP A 398 -11.41 -27.20 3.43
CA ASP A 398 -12.26 -28.37 3.68
C ASP A 398 -12.00 -29.52 2.70
N ARG A 399 -11.74 -29.23 1.44
CA ARG A 399 -11.33 -30.17 0.39
C ARG A 399 -9.90 -29.91 -0.01
N MET A 400 -8.94 -30.09 0.93
CA MET A 400 -7.54 -29.73 0.74
C MET A 400 -6.92 -30.31 -0.54
N TRP A 401 -7.30 -31.51 -0.98
CA TRP A 401 -6.78 -32.13 -2.19
C TRP A 401 -7.29 -31.43 -3.47
N VAL A 402 -8.54 -30.93 -3.48
CA VAL A 402 -9.08 -30.14 -4.60
C VAL A 402 -8.36 -28.81 -4.67
N TYR A 403 -8.17 -28.17 -3.53
CA TYR A 403 -7.38 -26.93 -3.44
C TYR A 403 -5.94 -27.14 -3.91
N ALA A 404 -5.25 -28.15 -3.37
CA ALA A 404 -3.87 -28.49 -3.73
C ALA A 404 -3.71 -28.77 -5.23
N LEU A 405 -4.66 -29.52 -5.84
CA LEU A 405 -4.67 -29.78 -7.28
C LEU A 405 -4.86 -28.48 -8.08
N SER A 406 -5.78 -27.63 -7.66
CA SER A 406 -6.10 -26.37 -8.36
C SER A 406 -4.91 -25.40 -8.35
N ILE A 407 -4.26 -25.24 -7.19
CA ILE A 407 -3.08 -24.38 -7.06
C ILE A 407 -1.86 -24.98 -7.78
N ALA A 408 -1.69 -26.31 -7.77
CA ALA A 408 -0.61 -26.97 -8.51
C ALA A 408 -0.76 -26.78 -10.03
N VAL A 409 -1.97 -26.95 -10.55
CA VAL A 409 -2.26 -26.69 -11.99
C VAL A 409 -1.98 -25.23 -12.34
N ALA A 410 -2.43 -24.28 -11.50
CA ALA A 410 -2.18 -22.86 -11.71
C ALA A 410 -0.68 -22.54 -11.74
N PHE A 411 0.06 -23.04 -10.77
CA PHE A 411 1.50 -22.86 -10.63
C PHE A 411 2.26 -23.43 -11.82
N VAL A 412 2.03 -24.71 -12.13
CA VAL A 412 2.74 -25.42 -13.21
C VAL A 412 2.43 -24.80 -14.58
N MET A 413 1.16 -24.46 -14.85
CA MET A 413 0.78 -23.83 -16.10
C MET A 413 1.47 -22.49 -16.28
N ALA A 414 1.43 -21.61 -15.28
CA ALA A 414 2.08 -20.31 -15.34
C ALA A 414 3.62 -20.45 -15.48
N MET A 415 4.23 -21.37 -14.75
CA MET A 415 5.68 -21.64 -14.81
C MET A 415 6.09 -22.13 -16.19
N VAL A 416 5.42 -23.16 -16.70
CA VAL A 416 5.76 -23.78 -18.00
C VAL A 416 5.61 -22.76 -19.13
N LEU A 417 4.50 -22.02 -19.17
CA LEU A 417 4.30 -20.98 -20.20
C LEU A 417 5.35 -19.86 -20.10
N THR A 418 5.72 -19.46 -18.88
CA THR A 418 6.79 -18.46 -18.70
C THR A 418 8.14 -18.98 -19.19
N VAL A 419 8.48 -20.23 -18.91
CA VAL A 419 9.73 -20.86 -19.35
C VAL A 419 9.76 -21.02 -20.88
N LEU A 420 8.65 -21.46 -21.50
CA LEU A 420 8.58 -21.71 -22.93
C LEU A 420 8.60 -20.43 -23.77
N PHE A 421 7.88 -19.40 -23.34
CA PHE A 421 7.68 -18.19 -24.13
C PHE A 421 8.50 -16.97 -23.66
N GLY A 422 9.23 -17.12 -22.56
CA GLY A 422 10.10 -16.09 -22.02
C GLY A 422 9.37 -14.93 -21.33
N TYR A 423 10.13 -14.16 -20.55
CA TYR A 423 9.62 -12.98 -19.83
C TYR A 423 10.05 -11.66 -20.47
N ARG A 424 11.15 -11.63 -21.24
CA ARG A 424 11.63 -10.41 -21.92
C ARG A 424 10.88 -10.20 -23.22
N THR A 425 10.48 -8.97 -23.52
CA THR A 425 9.96 -8.59 -24.83
C THR A 425 11.12 -8.57 -25.80
N PRO A 426 11.08 -9.23 -26.99
CA PRO A 426 12.14 -9.11 -27.96
C PRO A 426 12.28 -7.64 -28.35
N SER A 427 13.45 -7.07 -28.11
CA SER A 427 13.76 -5.72 -28.59
C SER A 427 13.67 -5.70 -30.10
N ARG A 428 12.95 -4.75 -30.68
CA ARG A 428 12.78 -4.56 -32.13
C ARG A 428 14.10 -4.23 -32.86
N ALA A 429 15.19 -4.06 -32.07
CA ALA A 429 16.52 -3.71 -32.57
C ALA A 429 17.30 -4.89 -33.17
N THR A 430 16.88 -6.15 -32.95
CA THR A 430 17.63 -7.31 -33.45
C THR A 430 17.23 -7.72 -34.88
N LYS A 431 16.19 -7.11 -35.47
CA LYS A 431 15.77 -7.41 -36.85
C LYS A 431 16.41 -6.53 -37.91
N THR A 432 17.09 -5.44 -37.52
CA THR A 432 17.77 -4.56 -38.48
C THR A 432 19.28 -4.85 -38.61
N GLN A 433 19.83 -5.71 -37.73
CA GLN A 433 21.26 -6.08 -37.78
C GLN A 433 21.53 -7.44 -38.43
N MET A 434 20.52 -8.14 -38.94
CA MET A 434 20.72 -9.41 -39.66
C MET A 434 20.52 -9.31 -41.20
N VAL A 435 20.40 -8.09 -41.74
CA VAL A 435 20.22 -7.89 -43.19
C VAL A 435 21.40 -7.09 -43.81
N SER A 436 22.43 -6.74 -43.04
CA SER A 436 23.59 -6.03 -43.58
C SER A 436 24.93 -6.65 -43.15
N ALA A 437 25.07 -7.95 -43.36
CA ALA A 437 26.36 -8.63 -43.31
C ALA A 437 26.46 -9.59 -44.51
N ASP A 438 26.38 -9.04 -45.69
CA ASP A 438 27.01 -9.61 -46.89
C ASP A 438 27.11 -8.49 -47.94
N GLU A 439 28.26 -8.15 -48.26
CA GLU A 439 28.83 -7.71 -49.51
C GLU A 439 29.95 -6.69 -49.33
N ASN A 440 31.09 -7.16 -49.78
CA ASN A 440 32.36 -6.48 -49.99
C ASN A 440 32.25 -5.08 -50.58
N ALA A 441 33.07 -4.16 -50.08
CA ALA A 441 33.94 -3.34 -50.93
C ALA A 441 34.99 -2.58 -50.09
N ARG A 442 36.19 -2.62 -50.63
CA ARG A 442 37.46 -2.04 -50.16
C ARG A 442 37.46 -0.52 -50.08
N PRO A 443 38.43 0.05 -49.34
CA PRO A 443 38.60 1.49 -49.18
C PRO A 443 39.40 2.07 -50.35
N GLN A 444 39.01 3.22 -50.86
CA GLN A 444 39.89 4.22 -51.45
C GLN A 444 39.13 5.48 -51.90
N ASP A 445 39.71 6.62 -51.50
CA ASP A 445 39.62 7.91 -52.14
C ASP A 445 38.30 8.70 -52.10
N MET A 446 38.27 9.74 -51.28
CA MET A 446 38.46 11.11 -51.78
C MET A 446 38.50 12.13 -50.64
N ALA A 447 39.72 12.60 -50.42
CA ALA A 447 39.98 13.90 -49.89
C ALA A 447 39.75 14.97 -50.97
N ARG A 448 39.03 16.02 -50.64
CA ARG A 448 39.02 17.39 -51.18
C ARG A 448 37.68 17.99 -50.77
N GLY A 449 37.59 19.04 -49.94
CA GLY A 449 38.27 20.32 -50.03
C GLY A 449 37.19 21.35 -50.25
N ILE A 450 37.23 22.39 -49.48
CA ILE A 450 36.76 23.76 -49.68
C ILE A 450 36.48 24.28 -48.26
N ASP A 451 37.31 24.95 -47.58
CA ASP A 451 38.05 26.21 -47.58
C ASP A 451 37.14 27.45 -47.68
N THR A 452 37.54 28.43 -46.89
CA THR A 452 37.18 29.86 -46.84
C THR A 452 35.93 30.22 -46.03
N THR A 453 35.95 31.22 -45.17
CA THR A 453 36.89 32.29 -44.75
C THR A 453 36.40 32.95 -43.45
N VAL A 454 37.28 33.18 -42.54
CA VAL A 454 37.59 34.34 -41.71
C VAL A 454 36.73 35.59 -41.88
N SER A 455 36.24 36.14 -40.81
CA SER A 455 36.39 37.58 -40.50
C SER A 455 36.19 37.85 -39.01
N ASP A 456 37.21 38.40 -38.47
CA ASP A 456 37.42 39.03 -37.19
C ASP A 456 36.42 40.14 -36.89
N VAL A 457 36.03 40.32 -35.62
CA VAL A 457 36.05 41.64 -34.97
C VAL A 457 36.36 41.44 -33.48
N GLU A 458 37.37 42.19 -33.11
CA GLU A 458 38.07 42.37 -31.85
C GLU A 458 37.31 43.14 -30.77
N SER A 459 37.69 42.83 -29.49
CA SER A 459 37.92 43.76 -28.35
C SER A 459 36.70 44.27 -27.56
N ALA A 460 36.63 44.09 -26.28
CA ALA A 460 37.46 44.55 -25.17
C ALA A 460 36.93 44.03 -23.83
N GLU A 461 37.80 43.54 -23.04
CA GLU A 461 38.16 43.87 -21.63
C GLU A 461 37.01 44.20 -20.65
N ASP A 462 36.82 43.42 -19.56
CA ASP A 462 37.58 43.53 -18.33
C ASP A 462 37.25 42.36 -17.36
N SER A 463 38.29 41.82 -16.76
CA SER A 463 38.28 40.77 -15.74
C SER A 463 37.99 41.34 -14.34
N PRO A 464 37.59 40.49 -13.32
CA PRO A 464 38.67 39.79 -12.65
C PRO A 464 38.45 38.28 -12.38
N SER A 465 39.46 37.55 -12.74
CA SER A 465 39.92 36.29 -12.21
C SER A 465 39.58 36.03 -10.75
N ARG A 466 38.90 34.90 -10.47
CA ARG A 466 39.05 34.20 -9.20
C ARG A 466 39.33 32.74 -9.45
N ALA A 467 40.53 32.37 -9.12
CA ALA A 467 41.13 31.06 -9.23
C ALA A 467 40.23 29.95 -8.70
N ALA A 468 39.98 28.97 -9.53
CA ALA A 468 39.61 27.63 -9.09
C ALA A 468 40.86 26.92 -8.58
N PRO A 469 40.84 26.26 -7.42
CA PRO A 469 41.83 25.26 -7.12
C PRO A 469 41.46 23.98 -7.87
N ASP A 470 42.30 23.65 -8.83
CA ASP A 470 42.41 22.35 -9.45
C ASP A 470 42.73 21.31 -8.35
N ARG A 471 41.71 20.71 -7.75
CA ARG A 471 41.79 19.42 -7.08
C ARG A 471 41.05 18.46 -7.97
N ALA A 472 41.78 17.56 -8.60
CA ALA A 472 41.23 16.33 -9.13
C ALA A 472 40.39 15.70 -8.02
N LEU A 473 39.06 15.89 -8.10
CA LEU A 473 38.09 15.21 -7.25
C LEU A 473 38.16 13.76 -7.67
N ASP A 474 38.50 12.88 -6.73
CA ASP A 474 38.38 11.44 -6.89
C ASP A 474 37.01 11.13 -7.49
N SER A 475 37.00 10.37 -8.59
CA SER A 475 35.85 10.18 -9.47
C SER A 475 34.64 9.50 -8.83
N ASN A 476 34.67 9.18 -7.54
CA ASN A 476 33.70 8.37 -6.81
C ASN A 476 33.05 9.09 -5.61
N ALA A 477 33.35 10.37 -5.34
CA ALA A 477 32.73 11.12 -4.26
C ALA A 477 31.36 11.68 -4.66
N ILE A 478 30.35 11.51 -3.80
CA ILE A 478 29.01 12.10 -3.94
C ILE A 478 28.98 13.42 -3.17
N LEU A 479 28.53 14.47 -3.83
CA LEU A 479 28.60 15.84 -3.33
C LEU A 479 27.30 16.25 -2.62
N SER A 480 27.39 17.19 -1.69
CA SER A 480 26.22 17.77 -1.03
C SER A 480 25.40 18.62 -2.02
N PRO A 481 24.08 18.36 -2.14
CA PRO A 481 23.21 19.14 -3.01
C PRO A 481 22.90 20.55 -2.48
N VAL A 482 23.05 20.77 -1.19
CA VAL A 482 22.79 22.06 -0.51
C VAL A 482 23.82 22.29 0.58
N ALA A 483 24.02 23.56 0.98
CA ALA A 483 24.75 23.88 2.19
C ALA A 483 23.91 23.57 3.43
N GLY A 484 24.49 22.91 4.42
CA GLY A 484 23.73 22.54 5.61
C GLY A 484 24.47 21.60 6.55
N ARG A 485 23.73 21.11 7.53
CA ARG A 485 24.21 20.20 8.57
C ARG A 485 23.94 18.74 8.18
N LEU A 486 24.97 17.90 8.19
CA LEU A 486 24.82 16.47 7.95
C LEU A 486 24.12 15.78 9.12
N VAL A 487 23.22 14.87 8.78
CA VAL A 487 22.49 14.02 9.72
C VAL A 487 22.44 12.58 9.20
N ASN A 488 22.41 11.62 10.10
CA ASN A 488 22.19 10.22 9.75
C ASN A 488 20.79 10.01 9.17
N LEU A 489 20.61 8.95 8.38
CA LEU A 489 19.31 8.60 7.82
C LEU A 489 18.25 8.34 8.91
N GLU A 490 18.66 7.81 10.07
CA GLU A 490 17.80 7.59 11.23
C GLU A 490 17.23 8.90 11.82
N ALA A 491 17.96 10.01 11.65
CA ALA A 491 17.55 11.33 12.12
C ALA A 491 16.67 12.11 11.14
N THR A 492 16.38 11.55 9.96
CA THR A 492 15.51 12.19 8.95
C THR A 492 14.03 12.20 9.36
N GLY A 493 13.63 11.32 10.28
CA GLY A 493 12.25 11.16 10.73
C GLY A 493 11.37 10.30 9.82
N ASP A 494 11.88 9.79 8.69
CA ASP A 494 11.18 8.92 7.76
C ASP A 494 11.61 7.46 7.95
N PRO A 495 10.65 6.51 8.17
CA PRO A 495 10.96 5.10 8.38
C PRO A 495 11.64 4.42 7.18
N VAL A 496 11.36 4.86 5.94
CA VAL A 496 11.91 4.25 4.72
C VAL A 496 13.39 4.60 4.59
N PHE A 497 13.74 5.87 4.80
CA PHE A 497 15.14 6.29 4.81
C PHE A 497 15.89 5.77 6.04
N ALA A 498 15.30 5.83 7.22
CA ALA A 498 15.87 5.30 8.46
C ALA A 498 16.20 3.80 8.41
N SER A 499 15.39 3.01 7.70
CA SER A 499 15.62 1.56 7.48
C SER A 499 16.63 1.27 6.37
N ARG A 500 17.15 2.30 5.68
CA ARG A 500 18.04 2.20 4.51
C ARG A 500 17.45 1.39 3.35
N ALA A 501 16.13 1.29 3.28
CA ALA A 501 15.43 0.56 2.21
C ALA A 501 15.67 1.14 0.81
N LEU A 502 16.03 2.42 0.72
CA LEU A 502 16.41 3.13 -0.51
C LEU A 502 17.94 3.33 -0.66
N GLY A 503 18.73 2.50 0.02
CA GLY A 503 20.19 2.50 -0.04
C GLY A 503 20.88 3.22 1.11
N GLU A 504 22.22 3.19 1.12
CA GLU A 504 23.05 3.91 2.08
C GLU A 504 23.14 5.39 1.73
N GLY A 505 23.22 6.28 2.74
CA GLY A 505 23.26 7.70 2.47
C GLY A 505 23.26 8.59 3.70
N VAL A 506 22.97 9.87 3.46
CA VAL A 506 22.93 10.93 4.49
C VAL A 506 21.77 11.89 4.26
N GLY A 507 21.31 12.55 5.33
CA GLY A 507 20.47 13.72 5.25
C GLY A 507 21.31 15.00 5.36
N VAL A 508 20.89 16.07 4.69
CA VAL A 508 21.44 17.43 4.83
C VAL A 508 20.30 18.35 5.26
N VAL A 509 20.40 18.93 6.44
CA VAL A 509 19.45 19.94 6.92
C VAL A 509 19.92 21.31 6.39
N PRO A 510 19.20 21.97 5.48
CA PRO A 510 19.61 23.25 4.91
C PRO A 510 19.77 24.32 5.98
N GLU A 511 20.77 25.21 5.81
CA GLU A 511 20.98 26.36 6.69
C GLU A 511 20.01 27.52 6.38
N THR A 512 19.51 27.57 5.15
CA THR A 512 18.64 28.64 4.67
C THR A 512 17.18 28.20 4.65
N THR A 513 16.29 29.13 5.01
CA THR A 513 14.82 28.94 4.96
C THR A 513 14.18 29.59 3.73
N GLY A 514 14.98 30.15 2.81
CA GLY A 514 14.51 30.82 1.59
C GLY A 514 14.68 29.96 0.32
N GLU A 515 14.49 30.60 -0.84
CA GLU A 515 14.74 29.97 -2.13
C GLU A 515 16.22 29.57 -2.28
N THR A 516 16.47 28.28 -2.53
CA THR A 516 17.81 27.70 -2.59
C THR A 516 17.90 26.75 -3.78
N ALA A 517 19.00 26.83 -4.52
CA ALA A 517 19.29 25.87 -5.58
C ALA A 517 19.74 24.54 -4.98
N VAL A 518 19.10 23.46 -5.38
CA VAL A 518 19.49 22.08 -5.05
C VAL A 518 20.32 21.56 -6.21
N LEU A 519 21.57 21.20 -5.94
CA LEU A 519 22.56 20.83 -6.96
C LEU A 519 22.62 19.32 -7.18
N ALA A 520 23.05 18.91 -8.37
CA ALA A 520 23.33 17.51 -8.69
C ALA A 520 24.55 17.00 -7.88
N PRO A 521 24.40 15.93 -7.09
CA PRO A 521 25.49 15.39 -6.29
C PRO A 521 26.53 14.62 -7.08
N VAL A 522 26.21 14.20 -8.30
CA VAL A 522 27.05 13.43 -9.22
C VAL A 522 26.77 13.82 -10.66
N SER A 523 27.77 13.59 -11.53
CA SER A 523 27.56 13.69 -12.98
C SER A 523 26.92 12.41 -13.52
N GLY A 524 25.93 12.54 -14.39
CA GLY A 524 25.26 11.36 -14.95
C GLY A 524 23.99 11.68 -15.74
N MET A 525 23.19 10.64 -15.99
CA MET A 525 21.92 10.74 -16.69
C MET A 525 20.75 10.76 -15.69
N LEU A 526 19.85 11.70 -15.81
CA LEU A 526 18.62 11.78 -15.03
C LEU A 526 17.65 10.67 -15.44
N LYS A 527 17.59 9.61 -14.63
CA LYS A 527 16.67 8.47 -14.83
C LYS A 527 15.28 8.76 -14.35
N THR A 528 15.17 9.56 -13.27
CA THR A 528 13.90 9.91 -12.65
C THR A 528 13.90 11.39 -12.31
N VAL A 529 12.81 12.06 -12.66
CA VAL A 529 12.45 13.41 -12.21
C VAL A 529 11.00 13.30 -11.76
N ALA A 530 10.75 13.50 -10.47
CA ALA A 530 9.39 13.45 -9.93
C ALA A 530 8.56 14.62 -10.48
N ARG A 531 7.30 14.38 -10.82
CA ARG A 531 6.39 15.40 -11.39
C ARG A 531 6.25 16.63 -10.50
N THR A 532 6.31 16.45 -9.20
CA THR A 532 6.23 17.50 -8.17
C THR A 532 7.59 18.10 -7.81
N GLY A 533 8.69 17.69 -8.46
CA GLY A 533 10.02 18.25 -8.28
C GLY A 533 10.74 17.91 -6.96
N HIS A 534 10.17 17.04 -6.13
CA HIS A 534 10.74 16.69 -4.83
C HIS A 534 11.79 15.58 -4.88
N ALA A 535 11.92 14.84 -5.98
CA ALA A 535 12.86 13.72 -6.07
C ALA A 535 13.49 13.57 -7.45
N PHE A 536 14.82 13.28 -7.46
CA PHE A 536 15.66 13.12 -8.66
C PHE A 536 16.51 11.86 -8.54
N GLY A 537 16.47 11.01 -9.56
CA GLY A 537 17.35 9.84 -9.66
C GLY A 537 18.37 10.03 -10.77
N ILE A 538 19.68 9.97 -10.43
CA ILE A 538 20.80 10.17 -11.35
C ILE A 538 21.57 8.86 -11.43
N LYS A 539 21.91 8.42 -12.65
CA LYS A 539 22.80 7.29 -12.87
C LYS A 539 24.10 7.78 -13.48
N THR A 540 25.23 7.55 -12.81
CA THR A 540 26.56 7.88 -13.31
C THR A 540 26.98 6.93 -14.46
N ASP A 541 27.99 7.31 -15.24
CA ASP A 541 28.55 6.43 -16.28
C ASP A 541 29.21 5.18 -15.68
N GLY A 542 29.75 5.29 -14.46
CA GLY A 542 30.25 4.16 -13.66
C GLY A 542 29.18 3.24 -13.09
N GLY A 543 27.88 3.55 -13.29
CA GLY A 543 26.78 2.69 -12.85
C GLY A 543 26.23 3.00 -11.45
N ILE A 544 26.76 3.96 -10.70
CA ILE A 544 26.25 4.38 -9.39
C ILE A 544 24.89 5.05 -9.59
N GLU A 545 23.90 4.63 -8.82
CA GLU A 545 22.54 5.19 -8.84
C GLU A 545 22.29 6.02 -7.58
N VAL A 546 22.16 7.33 -7.75
CA VAL A 546 21.98 8.29 -6.65
C VAL A 546 20.59 8.86 -6.68
N LEU A 547 19.90 8.83 -5.53
CA LEU A 547 18.63 9.49 -5.29
C LEU A 547 18.85 10.76 -4.46
N VAL A 548 18.32 11.87 -4.94
CA VAL A 548 18.15 13.11 -4.18
C VAL A 548 16.68 13.28 -3.86
N HIS A 549 16.31 13.33 -2.59
CA HIS A 549 14.95 13.55 -2.13
C HIS A 549 14.86 14.79 -1.26
N ILE A 550 14.02 15.74 -1.64
CA ILE A 550 13.98 17.08 -1.06
C ILE A 550 12.77 17.17 -0.12
N GLY A 551 13.05 17.27 1.16
CA GLY A 551 12.05 17.23 2.22
C GLY A 551 11.46 15.83 2.44
N ILE A 552 10.66 15.66 3.48
CA ILE A 552 9.89 14.43 3.73
C ILE A 552 8.41 14.74 3.55
N ASP A 553 7.68 13.85 2.88
CA ASP A 553 6.25 13.97 2.51
C ASP A 553 5.93 15.20 1.63
N THR A 554 6.93 15.82 1.02
CA THR A 554 6.78 17.00 0.16
C THR A 554 6.07 16.71 -1.16
N VAL A 555 5.79 15.46 -1.48
CA VAL A 555 4.89 15.05 -2.56
C VAL A 555 3.49 15.64 -2.38
N ASP A 556 3.04 15.85 -1.14
CA ASP A 556 1.72 16.37 -0.78
C ASP A 556 1.57 17.88 -1.08
N MET A 557 2.68 18.58 -1.32
CA MET A 557 2.69 19.98 -1.76
C MET A 557 2.36 20.15 -3.25
N ASP A 558 2.14 19.06 -4.00
CA ASP A 558 1.82 19.03 -5.44
C ASP A 558 2.73 19.92 -6.33
N GLY A 559 3.97 20.14 -5.87
CA GLY A 559 5.01 20.94 -6.55
C GLY A 559 5.06 22.42 -6.13
N GLU A 560 4.23 22.86 -5.19
CA GLU A 560 4.30 24.22 -4.69
C GLU A 560 5.63 24.45 -3.94
N GLY A 561 6.37 25.52 -4.30
CA GLY A 561 7.69 25.81 -3.77
C GLY A 561 8.85 25.10 -4.47
N PHE A 562 8.60 24.33 -5.56
CA PHE A 562 9.62 23.62 -6.32
C PHE A 562 9.64 24.11 -7.78
N ALA A 563 10.74 24.72 -8.20
CA ALA A 563 10.99 25.12 -9.59
C ALA A 563 12.05 24.19 -10.20
N VAL A 564 11.61 23.15 -10.92
CA VAL A 564 12.47 22.18 -11.59
C VAL A 564 13.08 22.78 -12.84
N VAL A 565 14.40 22.65 -13.02
CA VAL A 565 15.13 23.21 -14.16
C VAL A 565 15.67 22.15 -15.13
N VAL A 566 15.48 20.86 -14.82
CA VAL A 566 16.00 19.73 -15.58
C VAL A 566 14.90 18.78 -16.03
N ALA A 567 15.16 17.98 -17.08
CA ALA A 567 14.21 17.02 -17.62
C ALA A 567 14.70 15.56 -17.51
N LYS A 568 13.76 14.62 -17.40
CA LYS A 568 14.09 13.19 -17.41
C LYS A 568 14.76 12.79 -18.74
N GLY A 569 15.89 12.09 -18.65
CA GLY A 569 16.70 11.68 -19.80
C GLY A 569 17.79 12.69 -20.17
N GLU A 570 17.88 13.83 -19.49
CA GLU A 570 18.92 14.82 -19.64
C GLU A 570 20.22 14.36 -18.96
N ARG A 571 21.36 14.80 -19.48
CA ARG A 571 22.67 14.58 -18.86
C ARG A 571 23.04 15.82 -18.06
N ILE A 572 23.43 15.62 -16.82
CA ILE A 572 23.76 16.68 -15.88
C ILE A 572 25.18 16.48 -15.34
N ALA A 573 25.90 17.58 -15.08
CA ALA A 573 27.18 17.55 -14.38
C ALA A 573 27.00 17.76 -12.87
N ALA A 574 27.90 17.19 -12.09
CA ALA A 574 27.93 17.43 -10.64
C ALA A 574 28.05 18.93 -10.34
N GLY A 575 27.22 19.45 -9.43
CA GLY A 575 27.16 20.87 -9.10
C GLY A 575 26.19 21.69 -9.95
N GLU A 576 25.61 21.14 -11.03
CA GLU A 576 24.55 21.82 -11.78
C GLU A 576 23.21 21.80 -11.02
N PRO A 577 22.35 22.84 -11.16
CA PRO A 577 21.08 22.89 -10.43
C PRO A 577 20.07 21.86 -10.98
N LEU A 578 19.44 21.14 -10.08
CA LEU A 578 18.29 20.26 -10.35
C LEU A 578 16.96 21.00 -10.24
N ALA A 579 16.83 21.78 -9.18
CA ALA A 579 15.65 22.59 -8.89
C ALA A 579 16.01 23.77 -7.98
N THR A 580 15.20 24.81 -8.00
CA THR A 580 15.18 25.83 -6.95
C THR A 580 14.02 25.54 -6.02
N VAL A 581 14.27 25.51 -4.71
CA VAL A 581 13.30 25.11 -3.68
C VAL A 581 13.18 26.21 -2.63
N ASP A 582 11.96 26.60 -2.32
CA ASP A 582 11.63 27.50 -1.22
C ASP A 582 11.40 26.67 0.06
N PHE A 583 12.47 26.51 0.84
CA PHE A 583 12.43 25.76 2.10
C PHE A 583 11.55 26.41 3.17
N GLY A 584 11.28 27.72 3.04
CA GLY A 584 10.31 28.39 3.91
C GLY A 584 8.88 27.94 3.66
N LYS A 585 8.49 27.74 2.40
CA LYS A 585 7.19 27.18 2.05
C LYS A 585 7.08 25.71 2.49
N VAL A 586 8.14 24.91 2.32
CA VAL A 586 8.18 23.52 2.78
C VAL A 586 7.94 23.45 4.30
N ALA A 587 8.66 24.26 5.08
CA ALA A 587 8.47 24.34 6.52
C ALA A 587 7.10 24.86 6.95
N ALA A 588 6.58 25.88 6.24
CA ALA A 588 5.25 26.46 6.51
C ALA A 588 4.11 25.47 6.20
N ALA A 589 4.31 24.55 5.25
CA ALA A 589 3.41 23.45 4.96
C ALA A 589 3.46 22.31 6.02
N GLY A 590 4.38 22.39 6.99
CA GLY A 590 4.54 21.38 8.05
C GLY A 590 5.43 20.20 7.67
N HIS A 591 6.14 20.26 6.53
CA HIS A 591 7.02 19.20 6.07
C HIS A 591 8.46 19.39 6.54
N SER A 592 9.20 18.27 6.67
CA SER A 592 10.64 18.31 6.97
C SER A 592 11.41 18.88 5.77
N VAL A 593 12.38 19.76 6.05
CA VAL A 593 13.23 20.39 5.02
C VAL A 593 14.50 19.59 4.69
N VAL A 594 14.69 18.42 5.31
CA VAL A 594 15.89 17.59 5.13
C VAL A 594 16.01 17.14 3.67
N VAL A 595 17.16 17.42 3.04
CA VAL A 595 17.49 16.88 1.71
C VAL A 595 18.25 15.57 1.91
N VAL A 596 17.64 14.47 1.47
CA VAL A 596 18.22 13.12 1.61
C VAL A 596 18.94 12.74 0.32
N VAL A 597 20.18 12.26 0.45
CA VAL A 597 20.98 11.72 -0.65
C VAL A 597 21.33 10.27 -0.33
N THR A 598 20.90 9.34 -1.20
CA THR A 598 21.19 7.92 -1.03
C THR A 598 21.77 7.30 -2.28
N VAL A 599 22.60 6.28 -2.10
CA VAL A 599 23.10 5.39 -3.16
C VAL A 599 22.16 4.18 -3.23
N VAL A 600 21.28 4.18 -4.20
CA VAL A 600 20.18 3.19 -4.29
C VAL A 600 20.70 1.79 -4.54
N ASN A 601 21.77 1.65 -5.32
CA ASN A 601 22.40 0.36 -5.61
C ASN A 601 23.64 0.08 -4.74
N ALA A 602 23.66 0.57 -3.50
CA ALA A 602 24.78 0.37 -2.56
C ALA A 602 25.17 -1.10 -2.36
N ALA A 603 24.18 -2.02 -2.43
CA ALA A 603 24.44 -3.45 -2.31
C ALA A 603 25.22 -4.07 -3.50
N GLU A 604 25.35 -3.36 -4.60
CA GLU A 604 26.11 -3.77 -5.80
C GLU A 604 27.53 -3.20 -5.83
N LEU A 605 27.88 -2.33 -4.86
CA LEU A 605 29.15 -1.63 -4.74
C LEU A 605 29.98 -2.24 -3.63
N THR A 606 31.32 -2.03 -3.68
CA THR A 606 32.23 -2.60 -2.69
C THR A 606 32.06 -1.95 -1.33
N VAL A 607 32.04 -0.62 -1.25
CA VAL A 607 31.83 0.16 -0.01
C VAL A 607 31.13 1.47 -0.33
N VAL A 608 30.16 1.84 0.50
CA VAL A 608 29.54 3.17 0.49
C VAL A 608 29.66 3.74 1.89
N THR A 609 30.50 4.77 2.05
CA THR A 609 30.81 5.34 3.35
C THR A 609 30.27 6.76 3.49
N PRO A 610 29.22 6.99 4.30
CA PRO A 610 28.79 8.34 4.67
C PRO A 610 29.87 9.08 5.47
N LEU A 611 30.20 10.30 5.05
CA LEU A 611 31.25 11.15 5.68
C LEU A 611 30.70 12.00 6.84
N ILE A 612 29.88 11.35 7.70
CA ILE A 612 29.37 11.96 8.93
C ILE A 612 30.47 11.89 9.97
N GLY A 613 30.77 12.99 10.66
CA GLY A 613 31.82 13.01 11.69
C GLY A 613 31.58 11.97 12.79
N ASP A 614 32.66 11.30 13.24
CA ASP A 614 32.63 10.27 14.27
C ASP A 614 32.02 10.81 15.57
N GLY A 615 30.79 10.43 15.86
CA GLY A 615 30.10 10.72 17.12
C GLY A 615 30.61 9.88 18.29
N SER A 616 31.94 9.83 18.51
CA SER A 616 32.52 9.23 19.71
C SER A 616 32.92 10.33 20.71
N GLY A 617 31.96 10.84 21.44
CA GLY A 617 32.21 11.79 22.50
C GLY A 617 30.95 12.30 23.17
N ASP A 618 30.76 11.93 24.41
CA ASP A 618 29.90 12.45 25.47
C ASP A 618 28.56 13.16 25.16
N ASN A 619 27.56 12.75 25.91
CA ASN A 619 26.17 13.22 25.99
C ASN A 619 26.00 14.75 26.21
N ASN A 620 26.64 15.60 25.39
CA ASN A 620 26.43 17.05 25.39
C ASN A 620 26.81 17.60 24.00
N GLY A 621 25.82 17.73 23.10
CA GLY A 621 25.91 18.57 21.90
C GLY A 621 27.06 18.19 20.95
N GLY A 622 27.09 16.95 20.42
CA GLY A 622 28.13 16.51 19.48
C GLY A 622 28.12 17.35 18.21
N ASP A 623 29.31 17.77 17.77
CA ASP A 623 29.60 18.55 16.57
C ASP A 623 29.02 17.88 15.32
N CYS A 624 27.83 18.31 14.92
CA CYS A 624 27.25 17.94 13.63
C CYS A 624 28.09 18.66 12.54
N LYS A 625 28.71 17.90 11.63
CA LYS A 625 29.49 18.42 10.53
C LYS A 625 28.62 19.28 9.60
N THR A 626 28.93 20.57 9.51
CA THR A 626 28.34 21.47 8.51
C THR A 626 29.14 21.36 7.21
N VAL A 627 28.45 21.32 6.09
CA VAL A 627 29.02 21.18 4.74
C VAL A 627 28.52 22.28 3.83
N SER A 628 29.36 22.74 2.93
CA SER A 628 28.94 23.62 1.83
C SER A 628 28.34 22.80 0.69
N ALA A 629 27.48 23.41 -0.11
CA ALA A 629 27.00 22.80 -1.36
C ALA A 629 28.22 22.42 -2.24
N GLY A 630 28.20 21.23 -2.82
CA GLY A 630 29.29 20.68 -3.62
C GLY A 630 30.44 20.06 -2.81
N SER A 631 30.35 20.01 -1.48
CA SER A 631 31.33 19.28 -0.66
C SER A 631 31.08 17.78 -0.67
N PRO A 632 32.10 16.90 -0.60
CA PRO A 632 31.90 15.46 -0.52
C PRO A 632 31.17 15.05 0.79
N ILE A 633 30.14 14.23 0.68
CA ILE A 633 29.30 13.74 1.79
C ILE A 633 29.20 12.21 1.86
N ILE A 634 29.46 11.51 0.75
CA ILE A 634 29.52 10.05 0.69
C ILE A 634 30.71 9.67 -0.20
N ASP A 635 31.50 8.72 0.25
CA ASP A 635 32.57 8.11 -0.54
C ASP A 635 32.12 6.71 -1.01
N VAL A 636 32.43 6.38 -2.28
CA VAL A 636 31.97 5.16 -2.93
C VAL A 636 33.15 4.43 -3.56
N GLU A 637 33.37 3.19 -3.15
CA GLU A 637 34.32 2.27 -3.79
C GLU A 637 33.55 1.27 -4.66
N GLN A 638 33.93 1.14 -5.93
CA GLN A 638 33.32 0.22 -6.91
C GLN A 638 33.99 -1.15 -6.93
#